data_e6827e86bd785c074226a1e5a41a60e3
#
_entry.id   e6827e86bd785c074226a1e5a41a60e3
#
_cell.length_a   1.000
_cell.length_b   1.000
_cell.length_c   1.000
_cell.angle_alpha   90.00
_cell.angle_beta   90.00
_cell.angle_gamma   90.00
#
_symmetry.space_group_name_H-M   'P 1'
#
loop_
_entity.id
_entity.type
_entity.pdbx_description
1 polymer ?
#
loop_
_entity_poly.entity_id
_entity_poly.type
_entity_poly.pdbx_seq_one_letter_code
_entity_poly.pdbx_strand_id
1 'polypeptide(L)'
;MNANNYTQKSLEAVQTAQAMAQENQNNYIAPEHLLYALIDQDGGLIPSLLGKMGVDCNTVLAELDTAIAQLPKVGQSGEVYLSGETSRVLNAAEKAAKSMGDEYTSVEHLMIGIFAAATPAIKRIFADHGITKSAFTAELSKVKTAPVTGDNPESTYDALAKYGTDLVKRARENELDPVIGRDNEIRNVIRILSRKTKNNPVLIGEPGVGKTAIAEGLAQRIVRGDVPEGLKDKTIFSLDMGALIAGAKYRGEFEERLKAVLEEIRKSEGGIILFIDELHTIVGAGKTEGSMDAGNLLKPMLARGELHCIGATTLDEYRKYIEKDAALERRFQPVQVDEPSVEDTISILRGLKERYEVYHGVRIHDNALVAAATLSHRYITDRFLPDKAIDLVDEACALIRTEIDSMPAELDDIRRKIMQMEIEEMALKKEEDQLSQERLSKLREELANLKDQFNAMKSRWEAEKNSVDEVKRLKSEIEKMHADIENAQLRYEYETAARLRYSELPALERKLQEAEKLSEDSRQNSMVHDTVTEEEISGIVAKWTGIPVQKLMEGEREKILHLDDQLHKRVVGQDEAVQKVTEAILRSRAGIADPNRPIGSFLFLGPTGVGKTELAKSLAESLFDDEHNIVRIDMTEYMEKFSVSRLIGAPPGYVGYDEGGQLTEAVRRKPYSVVLFDEIEKAHPDVFNILLQILDDGRITDSQGRTVDFKNTIIILTSNLGSSYLLDGILPDGSISAEAQEMVMAELKRSFRPEFLNRLDETILFRPLTKENLTGIIDIMVESLRARLAERSLKLVITDEAKALIIERGYDPLYGARPLRRYLQSSVETLIARTILRGDLSAGSTLTIDVQDGELICR
;
A
#
# COMPACT_ATOMS: atom_id res chain seq x y z
N MET A 1 30.65 45.62 -11.11
CA MET A 1 29.51 44.69 -11.02
C MET A 1 28.65 45.03 -9.81
N ASN A 2 27.40 45.42 -10.00
CA ASN A 2 26.49 45.61 -8.87
C ASN A 2 25.64 44.36 -8.73
N ALA A 3 25.92 43.53 -7.74
CA ALA A 3 25.30 42.23 -7.56
C ALA A 3 23.75 42.26 -7.52
N ASN A 4 23.18 43.40 -7.10
CA ASN A 4 21.74 43.60 -7.02
C ASN A 4 21.03 43.64 -8.38
N ASN A 5 21.77 43.75 -9.48
CA ASN A 5 21.21 43.83 -10.84
C ASN A 5 21.33 42.47 -11.59
N TYR A 6 21.75 41.42 -10.93
CA TYR A 6 21.94 40.08 -11.52
C TYR A 6 20.96 39.09 -10.92
N THR A 7 20.54 38.15 -11.73
CA THR A 7 19.70 37.04 -11.26
C THR A 7 20.50 36.07 -10.39
N GLN A 8 19.82 35.28 -9.52
CA GLN A 8 20.48 34.31 -8.65
C GLN A 8 21.37 33.34 -9.43
N LYS A 9 20.91 32.78 -10.51
CA LYS A 9 21.65 31.86 -11.38
C LYS A 9 22.86 32.53 -12.07
N SER A 10 22.74 33.81 -12.43
CA SER A 10 23.87 34.59 -12.99
C SER A 10 24.95 34.82 -11.93
N LEU A 11 24.56 35.07 -10.68
CA LEU A 11 25.52 35.23 -9.56
C LEU A 11 26.17 33.89 -9.23
N GLU A 12 25.41 32.81 -9.22
CA GLU A 12 25.91 31.44 -9.02
C GLU A 12 26.94 31.09 -10.11
N ALA A 13 26.67 31.35 -11.39
CA ALA A 13 27.62 31.11 -12.47
C ALA A 13 28.93 31.90 -12.30
N VAL A 14 28.83 33.14 -11.84
CA VAL A 14 30.04 33.97 -11.57
C VAL A 14 30.83 33.43 -10.38
N GLN A 15 30.13 32.95 -9.31
CA GLN A 15 30.77 32.34 -8.13
C GLN A 15 31.45 31.02 -8.49
N THR A 16 30.77 30.16 -9.28
CA THR A 16 31.35 28.90 -9.77
C THR A 16 32.58 29.15 -10.65
N ALA A 17 32.52 30.15 -11.54
CA ALA A 17 33.67 30.57 -12.35
C ALA A 17 34.83 31.05 -11.48
N GLN A 18 34.56 31.74 -10.37
CA GLN A 18 35.58 32.18 -9.41
C GLN A 18 36.20 31.00 -8.67
N ALA A 19 35.40 30.07 -8.16
CA ALA A 19 35.86 28.86 -7.49
C ALA A 19 36.75 28.03 -8.44
N MET A 20 36.31 27.85 -9.68
CA MET A 20 37.04 27.09 -10.71
C MET A 20 38.40 27.76 -11.07
N ALA A 21 38.45 29.08 -11.14
CA ALA A 21 39.67 29.81 -11.33
C ALA A 21 40.65 29.63 -10.18
N GLN A 22 40.15 29.56 -8.93
CA GLN A 22 40.96 29.27 -7.73
C GLN A 22 41.52 27.86 -7.75
N GLU A 23 40.69 26.87 -8.02
CA GLU A 23 41.07 25.44 -8.11
C GLU A 23 42.13 25.19 -9.17
N ASN A 24 42.01 25.85 -10.33
CA ASN A 24 42.99 25.76 -11.43
C ASN A 24 44.23 26.64 -11.23
N GLN A 25 44.34 27.34 -10.07
CA GLN A 25 45.45 28.24 -9.74
C GLN A 25 45.62 29.41 -10.75
N ASN A 26 44.51 29.87 -11.34
CA ASN A 26 44.53 31.05 -12.18
C ASN A 26 44.35 32.32 -11.35
N ASN A 27 45.05 33.42 -11.68
CA ASN A 27 45.00 34.67 -10.95
C ASN A 27 43.82 35.58 -11.38
N TYR A 28 43.07 35.19 -12.36
CA TYR A 28 41.92 35.92 -12.86
C TYR A 28 40.80 34.99 -13.39
N ILE A 29 39.58 35.46 -13.30
CA ILE A 29 38.43 34.82 -13.91
C ILE A 29 38.43 35.16 -15.39
N ALA A 30 38.67 34.19 -16.27
CA ALA A 30 38.57 34.30 -17.71
C ALA A 30 37.16 34.04 -18.23
N PRO A 31 36.78 34.48 -19.43
CA PRO A 31 35.50 34.14 -20.06
C PRO A 31 35.28 32.64 -20.23
N GLU A 32 36.32 31.83 -20.34
CA GLU A 32 36.27 30.36 -20.38
C GLU A 32 35.70 29.77 -19.10
N HIS A 33 36.10 30.27 -17.92
CA HIS A 33 35.53 29.83 -16.63
C HIS A 33 34.03 30.18 -16.55
N LEU A 34 33.66 31.38 -17.01
CA LEU A 34 32.25 31.82 -16.98
C LEU A 34 31.41 30.99 -17.96
N LEU A 35 31.92 30.69 -19.16
CA LEU A 35 31.23 29.85 -20.13
C LEU A 35 31.06 28.43 -19.61
N TYR A 36 32.10 27.86 -19.01
CA TYR A 36 32.03 26.54 -18.36
C TYR A 36 30.92 26.52 -17.30
N ALA A 37 30.97 27.45 -16.34
CA ALA A 37 29.99 27.57 -15.27
C ALA A 37 28.55 27.74 -15.77
N LEU A 38 28.35 28.42 -16.93
CA LEU A 38 27.03 28.58 -17.57
C LEU A 38 26.52 27.28 -18.19
N ILE A 39 27.40 26.44 -18.74
CA ILE A 39 27.04 25.17 -19.40
C ILE A 39 26.86 24.07 -18.36
N ASP A 40 27.63 24.08 -17.27
CA ASP A 40 27.62 23.06 -16.21
C ASP A 40 26.47 23.25 -15.16
N GLN A 41 25.66 24.28 -15.31
CA GLN A 41 24.55 24.54 -14.40
C GLN A 41 23.45 23.48 -14.54
N ASP A 42 23.18 22.72 -13.47
CA ASP A 42 22.08 21.75 -13.40
C ASP A 42 20.73 22.42 -13.66
N GLY A 43 20.00 21.89 -14.66
CA GLY A 43 18.72 22.46 -15.06
C GLY A 43 18.82 23.90 -15.58
N GLY A 44 19.99 24.35 -16.01
CA GLY A 44 20.25 25.72 -16.53
C GLY A 44 19.64 25.97 -17.91
N LEU A 45 19.33 27.23 -18.20
CA LEU A 45 18.80 27.67 -19.50
C LEU A 45 19.82 27.41 -20.63
N ILE A 46 21.10 27.68 -20.38
CA ILE A 46 22.14 27.58 -21.41
C ILE A 46 22.33 26.16 -21.91
N PRO A 47 22.53 25.11 -21.08
CA PRO A 47 22.61 23.74 -21.55
C PRO A 47 21.33 23.27 -22.26
N SER A 48 20.16 23.68 -21.81
CA SER A 48 18.89 23.38 -22.49
C SER A 48 18.83 23.97 -23.91
N LEU A 49 19.23 25.24 -24.10
CA LEU A 49 19.25 25.89 -25.39
C LEU A 49 20.29 25.27 -26.35
N LEU A 50 21.49 24.95 -25.84
CA LEU A 50 22.54 24.29 -26.61
C LEU A 50 22.10 22.89 -27.06
N GLY A 51 21.44 22.12 -26.17
CA GLY A 51 20.85 20.83 -26.50
C GLY A 51 19.79 20.93 -27.61
N LYS A 52 18.88 21.94 -27.55
CA LYS A 52 17.90 22.23 -28.63
C LYS A 52 18.55 22.61 -29.95
N MET A 53 19.76 23.17 -29.90
CA MET A 53 20.58 23.44 -31.10
C MET A 53 21.35 22.22 -31.61
N GLY A 54 21.21 21.05 -30.96
CA GLY A 54 21.90 19.80 -31.30
C GLY A 54 23.38 19.76 -30.89
N VAL A 55 23.78 20.59 -29.93
CA VAL A 55 25.16 20.63 -29.40
C VAL A 55 25.30 19.69 -28.22
N ASP A 56 26.30 18.85 -28.22
CA ASP A 56 26.66 18.02 -27.06
C ASP A 56 27.45 18.84 -26.03
N CYS A 57 26.77 19.18 -24.92
CA CYS A 57 27.38 20.00 -23.84
C CYS A 57 28.61 19.32 -23.21
N ASN A 58 28.65 17.98 -23.12
CA ASN A 58 29.78 17.29 -22.50
C ASN A 58 31.07 17.46 -23.31
N THR A 59 30.95 17.41 -24.62
CA THR A 59 32.11 17.64 -25.53
C THR A 59 32.63 19.08 -25.43
N VAL A 60 31.71 20.05 -25.37
CA VAL A 60 32.05 21.47 -25.19
C VAL A 60 32.74 21.72 -23.84
N LEU A 61 32.27 21.11 -22.78
CA LEU A 61 32.87 21.21 -21.43
C LEU A 61 34.27 20.63 -21.40
N ALA A 62 34.52 19.46 -22.03
CA ALA A 62 35.86 18.87 -22.11
C ALA A 62 36.87 19.75 -22.88
N GLU A 63 36.41 20.41 -23.95
CA GLU A 63 37.26 21.37 -24.69
C GLU A 63 37.53 22.65 -23.89
N LEU A 64 36.55 23.14 -23.13
CA LEU A 64 36.72 24.26 -22.20
C LEU A 64 37.71 23.93 -21.07
N ASP A 65 37.63 22.72 -20.49
CA ASP A 65 38.62 22.26 -19.51
C ASP A 65 40.04 22.28 -20.06
N THR A 66 40.22 21.84 -21.32
CA THR A 66 41.51 21.87 -22.01
C THR A 66 41.99 23.31 -22.22
N ALA A 67 41.08 24.23 -22.57
CA ALA A 67 41.40 25.63 -22.74
C ALA A 67 41.75 26.32 -21.40
N ILE A 68 41.00 26.02 -20.33
CA ILE A 68 41.26 26.52 -18.97
C ILE A 68 42.59 26.02 -18.43
N ALA A 69 42.95 24.77 -18.69
CA ALA A 69 44.23 24.21 -18.27
C ALA A 69 45.47 24.92 -18.91
N GLN A 70 45.27 25.55 -20.06
CA GLN A 70 46.31 26.33 -20.79
C GLN A 70 46.43 27.78 -20.30
N LEU A 71 45.53 28.25 -19.45
CA LEU A 71 45.59 29.60 -18.86
C LEU A 71 46.79 29.76 -17.91
N PRO A 72 47.36 30.98 -17.77
CA PRO A 72 48.49 31.22 -16.88
C PRO A 72 48.18 30.85 -15.44
N LYS A 73 49.05 30.04 -14.82
CA LYS A 73 48.93 29.59 -13.41
C LYS A 73 49.88 30.37 -12.53
N VAL A 74 49.48 30.64 -11.26
CA VAL A 74 50.29 31.35 -10.29
C VAL A 74 50.54 30.45 -9.06
N GLY A 75 51.78 30.44 -8.56
CA GLY A 75 52.22 29.53 -7.50
C GLY A 75 51.80 29.82 -6.08
N GLN A 76 51.00 30.86 -5.80
CA GLN A 76 50.37 31.11 -4.51
C GLN A 76 48.95 31.58 -4.72
N SER A 77 47.98 31.00 -3.95
CA SER A 77 46.56 31.38 -3.93
C SER A 77 46.41 32.79 -3.35
N GLY A 78 46.26 33.79 -4.26
CA GLY A 78 45.87 35.16 -3.91
C GLY A 78 44.38 35.39 -4.24
N GLU A 79 43.88 36.60 -4.00
CA GLU A 79 42.56 37.03 -4.47
C GLU A 79 42.50 36.96 -6.00
N VAL A 80 41.44 36.31 -6.52
CA VAL A 80 41.19 36.15 -7.96
C VAL A 80 40.42 37.38 -8.47
N TYR A 81 40.95 38.04 -9.49
CA TYR A 81 40.36 39.25 -10.08
C TYR A 81 39.62 38.92 -11.39
N LEU A 82 38.69 39.77 -11.78
CA LEU A 82 38.06 39.69 -13.11
C LEU A 82 39.06 40.07 -14.19
N SER A 83 39.21 39.27 -15.21
CA SER A 83 40.01 39.67 -16.37
C SER A 83 39.40 40.87 -17.09
N GLY A 84 40.21 41.62 -17.83
CA GLY A 84 39.72 42.71 -18.68
C GLY A 84 38.69 42.23 -19.72
N GLU A 85 38.82 40.98 -20.16
CA GLU A 85 37.90 40.32 -21.10
C GLU A 85 36.61 39.96 -20.44
N THR A 86 36.62 39.33 -19.25
CA THR A 86 35.42 39.02 -18.45
C THR A 86 34.66 40.29 -18.07
N SER A 87 35.38 41.37 -17.71
CA SER A 87 34.75 42.68 -17.49
C SER A 87 34.04 43.22 -18.73
N ARG A 88 34.58 43.01 -19.93
CA ARG A 88 33.88 43.33 -21.18
C ARG A 88 32.64 42.48 -21.44
N VAL A 89 32.73 41.16 -21.11
CA VAL A 89 31.57 40.26 -21.20
C VAL A 89 30.46 40.73 -20.30
N LEU A 90 30.73 41.05 -19.02
CA LEU A 90 29.73 41.52 -18.05
C LEU A 90 29.10 42.86 -18.48
N ASN A 91 29.92 43.81 -18.96
CA ASN A 91 29.43 45.08 -19.49
C ASN A 91 28.56 44.91 -20.77
N ALA A 92 28.88 43.95 -21.63
CA ALA A 92 28.09 43.61 -22.80
C ALA A 92 26.79 42.94 -22.41
N ALA A 93 26.80 42.10 -21.38
CA ALA A 93 25.60 41.45 -20.82
C ALA A 93 24.63 42.47 -20.23
N GLU A 94 25.10 43.43 -19.42
CA GLU A 94 24.28 44.54 -18.89
C GLU A 94 23.69 45.42 -19.98
N LYS A 95 24.39 45.67 -21.10
CA LYS A 95 23.87 46.37 -22.27
C LYS A 95 22.81 45.55 -23.00
N ALA A 96 23.02 44.22 -23.09
CA ALA A 96 22.04 43.34 -23.72
C ALA A 96 20.74 43.31 -22.89
N ALA A 97 20.80 43.17 -21.55
CA ALA A 97 19.63 43.25 -20.67
C ALA A 97 18.84 44.53 -20.87
N LYS A 98 19.52 45.69 -20.87
CA LYS A 98 18.85 46.99 -21.12
C LYS A 98 18.23 47.08 -22.49
N SER A 99 18.84 46.52 -23.55
CA SER A 99 18.30 46.54 -24.91
C SER A 99 17.08 45.63 -25.08
N MET A 100 16.97 44.57 -24.22
CA MET A 100 15.84 43.64 -24.18
C MET A 100 14.72 44.12 -23.27
N GLY A 101 14.90 45.23 -22.53
CA GLY A 101 13.93 45.77 -21.60
C GLY A 101 13.87 45.01 -20.27
N ASP A 102 14.94 44.32 -19.91
CA ASP A 102 15.04 43.50 -18.69
C ASP A 102 15.62 44.33 -17.53
N GLU A 103 15.09 44.17 -16.33
CA GLU A 103 15.55 44.84 -15.11
C GLU A 103 16.79 44.15 -14.51
N TYR A 104 16.90 42.84 -14.70
CA TYR A 104 18.01 42.02 -14.20
C TYR A 104 18.83 41.43 -15.33
N THR A 105 20.13 41.28 -15.09
CA THR A 105 21.05 40.56 -16.00
C THR A 105 21.02 39.07 -15.68
N SER A 106 20.45 38.26 -16.55
CA SER A 106 20.29 36.80 -16.43
C SER A 106 21.35 36.04 -17.24
N VAL A 107 21.36 34.71 -17.15
CA VAL A 107 22.35 33.83 -17.78
C VAL A 107 22.40 33.98 -19.30
N GLU A 108 21.25 34.22 -19.97
CA GLU A 108 21.20 34.46 -21.42
C GLU A 108 21.91 35.74 -21.80
N HIS A 109 21.87 36.80 -20.96
CA HIS A 109 22.61 38.01 -21.18
C HIS A 109 24.09 37.79 -21.04
N LEU A 110 24.53 36.96 -20.05
CA LEU A 110 25.92 36.58 -19.91
C LEU A 110 26.40 35.82 -21.14
N MET A 111 25.62 34.91 -21.68
CA MET A 111 25.95 34.19 -22.92
C MET A 111 26.04 35.13 -24.12
N ILE A 112 25.11 36.10 -24.25
CA ILE A 112 25.17 37.16 -25.29
C ILE A 112 26.45 38.03 -25.10
N GLY A 113 26.82 38.30 -23.86
CA GLY A 113 28.04 39.00 -23.53
C GLY A 113 29.29 38.24 -23.98
N ILE A 114 29.30 36.90 -23.79
CA ILE A 114 30.38 36.04 -24.24
C ILE A 114 30.47 36.07 -25.77
N PHE A 115 29.36 35.98 -26.52
CA PHE A 115 29.41 36.15 -27.97
C PHE A 115 30.00 37.49 -28.41
N ALA A 116 29.78 38.55 -27.66
CA ALA A 116 30.29 39.90 -28.00
C ALA A 116 31.79 40.08 -27.68
N ALA A 117 32.32 39.38 -26.66
CA ALA A 117 33.70 39.52 -26.18
C ALA A 117 34.44 38.18 -26.12
N ALA A 118 34.10 37.24 -27.02
CA ALA A 118 34.68 35.89 -27.05
C ALA A 118 36.20 35.92 -27.30
N THR A 119 36.92 35.13 -26.48
CA THR A 119 38.36 34.89 -26.68
C THR A 119 38.62 34.05 -27.93
N PRO A 120 39.84 33.97 -28.41
CA PRO A 120 40.18 33.10 -29.54
C PRO A 120 39.85 31.64 -29.30
N ALA A 121 39.99 31.15 -28.05
CA ALA A 121 39.68 29.78 -27.69
C ALA A 121 38.15 29.54 -27.76
N ILE A 122 37.32 30.39 -27.17
CA ILE A 122 35.86 30.31 -27.22
C ILE A 122 35.36 30.43 -28.69
N LYS A 123 35.96 31.33 -29.50
CA LYS A 123 35.55 31.48 -30.91
C LYS A 123 35.80 30.19 -31.69
N ARG A 124 36.88 29.48 -31.40
CA ARG A 124 37.18 28.19 -32.03
C ARG A 124 36.16 27.14 -31.61
N ILE A 125 35.94 26.97 -30.33
CA ILE A 125 34.93 26.03 -29.77
C ILE A 125 33.55 26.29 -30.41
N PHE A 126 33.13 27.56 -30.47
CA PHE A 126 31.86 27.93 -31.10
C PHE A 126 31.80 27.60 -32.59
N ALA A 127 32.89 27.77 -33.30
CA ALA A 127 32.96 27.43 -34.72
C ALA A 127 32.94 25.92 -34.95
N ASP A 128 33.66 25.16 -34.12
CA ASP A 128 33.78 23.70 -34.24
C ASP A 128 32.43 22.99 -33.94
N HIS A 129 31.62 23.55 -33.03
CA HIS A 129 30.27 23.04 -32.63
C HIS A 129 29.10 23.78 -33.29
N GLY A 130 29.33 24.70 -34.24
CA GLY A 130 28.28 25.43 -34.93
C GLY A 130 27.47 26.40 -34.07
N ILE A 131 28.00 26.81 -32.90
CA ILE A 131 27.35 27.68 -31.95
C ILE A 131 27.40 29.12 -32.45
N THR A 132 26.34 29.66 -32.96
CA THR A 132 26.24 31.05 -33.46
C THR A 132 25.30 31.88 -32.65
N LYS A 133 25.59 33.20 -32.53
CA LYS A 133 24.72 34.14 -31.83
C LYS A 133 23.31 34.14 -32.43
N SER A 134 23.18 34.07 -33.78
CA SER A 134 21.89 34.06 -34.46
C SER A 134 21.03 32.85 -34.14
N ALA A 135 21.65 31.63 -34.12
CA ALA A 135 20.95 30.39 -33.75
C ALA A 135 20.55 30.44 -32.29
N PHE A 136 21.48 30.86 -31.40
CA PHE A 136 21.18 31.01 -29.97
C PHE A 136 20.04 31.99 -29.72
N THR A 137 20.04 33.19 -30.31
CA THR A 137 18.96 34.14 -30.11
C THR A 137 17.62 33.71 -30.72
N ALA A 138 17.65 32.92 -31.80
CA ALA A 138 16.43 32.32 -32.37
C ALA A 138 15.82 31.30 -31.42
N GLU A 139 16.60 30.38 -30.81
CA GLU A 139 16.11 29.45 -29.81
C GLU A 139 15.69 30.17 -28.50
N LEU A 140 16.46 31.16 -28.07
CA LEU A 140 16.09 31.97 -26.91
C LEU A 140 14.75 32.67 -27.08
N SER A 141 14.46 33.20 -28.27
CA SER A 141 13.17 33.88 -28.55
C SER A 141 11.96 32.94 -28.49
N LYS A 142 12.14 31.64 -28.67
CA LYS A 142 11.08 30.61 -28.48
C LYS A 142 10.76 30.36 -27.01
N VAL A 143 11.75 30.50 -26.15
CA VAL A 143 11.68 30.16 -24.70
C VAL A 143 11.41 31.43 -23.87
N LYS A 144 12.04 32.53 -24.17
CA LYS A 144 11.88 33.82 -23.46
C LYS A 144 10.61 34.52 -23.87
N THR A 145 9.60 34.51 -23.00
CA THR A 145 8.24 35.00 -23.32
C THR A 145 7.89 36.32 -22.68
N ALA A 146 8.67 36.80 -21.71
CA ALA A 146 8.44 38.06 -20.99
C ALA A 146 9.77 38.71 -20.57
N PRO A 147 9.81 40.02 -20.29
CA PRO A 147 10.95 40.68 -19.70
C PRO A 147 11.27 40.12 -18.30
N VAL A 148 12.57 40.15 -17.98
CA VAL A 148 13.07 39.67 -16.67
C VAL A 148 12.85 40.77 -15.63
N THR A 149 11.85 40.64 -14.79
CA THR A 149 11.50 41.61 -13.73
C THR A 149 11.78 41.09 -12.30
N GLY A 150 12.18 39.85 -12.17
CA GLY A 150 12.51 39.19 -10.90
C GLY A 150 13.95 38.70 -10.85
N ASP A 151 14.42 38.28 -9.68
CA ASP A 151 15.78 37.77 -9.44
C ASP A 151 15.93 36.28 -9.79
N ASN A 152 14.81 35.57 -10.12
CA ASN A 152 14.81 34.15 -10.52
C ASN A 152 13.92 33.86 -11.74
N PRO A 153 14.18 34.45 -12.93
CA PRO A 153 13.33 34.30 -14.11
C PRO A 153 13.39 32.93 -14.74
N GLU A 154 14.43 32.16 -14.46
CA GLU A 154 14.66 30.86 -15.08
C GLU A 154 13.71 29.79 -14.56
N SER A 155 13.04 30.03 -13.41
CA SER A 155 11.96 29.17 -12.92
C SER A 155 10.72 29.19 -13.82
N THR A 156 10.58 30.22 -14.67
CA THR A 156 9.44 30.42 -15.57
C THR A 156 9.72 29.99 -17.02
N TYR A 157 10.96 29.70 -17.37
CA TYR A 157 11.33 29.23 -18.69
C TYR A 157 11.08 27.74 -18.84
N ASP A 158 10.48 27.31 -19.94
CA ASP A 158 10.14 25.92 -20.25
C ASP A 158 9.28 25.29 -19.12
N ALA A 159 8.30 26.09 -18.63
CA ALA A 159 7.52 25.76 -17.44
C ALA A 159 6.74 24.45 -17.59
N LEU A 160 6.24 24.16 -18.79
CA LEU A 160 5.56 22.88 -19.07
C LEU A 160 6.48 21.68 -18.85
N ALA A 161 7.70 21.71 -19.38
CA ALA A 161 8.64 20.60 -19.23
C ALA A 161 9.13 20.40 -17.78
N LYS A 162 9.17 21.49 -16.98
CA LYS A 162 9.61 21.45 -15.59
C LYS A 162 8.53 20.99 -14.61
N TYR A 163 7.27 21.37 -14.86
CA TYR A 163 6.18 21.20 -13.90
C TYR A 163 5.11 20.22 -14.35
N GLY A 164 5.42 19.35 -15.30
CA GLY A 164 4.50 18.33 -15.67
C GLY A 164 5.02 17.39 -16.76
N THR A 165 4.14 16.51 -17.21
CA THR A 165 4.47 15.43 -18.13
C THR A 165 3.50 15.42 -19.30
N ASP A 166 4.04 15.30 -20.53
CA ASP A 166 3.26 15.10 -21.73
C ASP A 166 2.84 13.63 -21.86
N LEU A 167 1.56 13.33 -21.60
CA LEU A 167 1.00 11.98 -21.67
C LEU A 167 0.96 11.46 -23.12
N VAL A 168 0.76 12.33 -24.11
CA VAL A 168 0.72 11.91 -25.52
C VAL A 168 2.12 11.52 -26.01
N LYS A 169 3.16 12.22 -25.56
CA LYS A 169 4.54 11.85 -25.83
C LYS A 169 4.87 10.48 -25.20
N ARG A 170 4.53 10.29 -23.92
CA ARG A 170 4.73 9.01 -23.23
C ARG A 170 3.94 7.86 -23.88
N ALA A 171 2.72 8.15 -24.36
CA ALA A 171 1.96 7.18 -25.13
C ALA A 171 2.63 6.78 -26.44
N ARG A 172 3.29 7.74 -27.15
CA ARG A 172 4.07 7.46 -28.38
C ARG A 172 5.34 6.65 -28.09
N GLU A 173 5.92 6.86 -26.91
CA GLU A 173 7.12 6.13 -26.44
C GLU A 173 6.75 4.78 -25.82
N ASN A 174 5.45 4.41 -25.80
CA ASN A 174 4.87 3.19 -25.21
C ASN A 174 5.19 3.00 -23.71
N GLU A 175 5.36 4.10 -23.01
CA GLU A 175 5.64 4.11 -21.56
C GLU A 175 4.37 4.02 -20.68
N LEU A 176 3.19 4.23 -21.27
CA LEU A 176 1.92 4.17 -20.52
C LEU A 176 1.35 2.76 -20.49
N ASP A 177 0.78 2.39 -19.36
CA ASP A 177 0.09 1.12 -19.20
C ASP A 177 -1.17 1.01 -20.09
N PRO A 178 -1.53 -0.18 -20.58
CA PRO A 178 -2.74 -0.36 -21.34
C PRO A 178 -3.98 -0.11 -20.46
N VAL A 179 -4.88 0.75 -20.94
CA VAL A 179 -6.12 1.08 -20.22
C VAL A 179 -7.24 0.16 -20.69
N ILE A 180 -7.79 -0.60 -19.76
CA ILE A 180 -8.80 -1.64 -20.00
C ILE A 180 -10.06 -1.32 -19.18
N GLY A 181 -11.23 -1.55 -19.78
CA GLY A 181 -12.52 -1.46 -19.07
C GLY A 181 -13.02 -0.04 -18.82
N ARG A 182 -12.39 1.01 -19.38
CA ARG A 182 -12.77 2.43 -19.18
C ARG A 182 -13.26 3.13 -20.45
N ASP A 183 -13.71 2.36 -21.43
CA ASP A 183 -14.14 2.90 -22.73
C ASP A 183 -15.30 3.90 -22.64
N ASN A 184 -16.25 3.67 -21.76
CA ASN A 184 -17.43 4.51 -21.60
C ASN A 184 -17.06 5.87 -21.00
N GLU A 185 -16.20 5.86 -19.98
CA GLU A 185 -15.71 7.06 -19.31
C GLU A 185 -14.86 7.89 -20.28
N ILE A 186 -13.95 7.27 -21.02
CA ILE A 186 -13.13 7.96 -22.04
C ILE A 186 -14.02 8.58 -23.13
N ARG A 187 -15.03 7.86 -23.63
CA ARG A 187 -16.00 8.40 -24.60
C ARG A 187 -16.79 9.58 -24.02
N ASN A 188 -17.16 9.53 -22.75
CA ASN A 188 -17.82 10.64 -22.07
C ASN A 188 -16.89 11.86 -21.96
N VAL A 189 -15.62 11.65 -21.60
CA VAL A 189 -14.61 12.71 -21.57
C VAL A 189 -14.46 13.36 -22.95
N ILE A 190 -14.30 12.57 -24.00
CA ILE A 190 -14.22 13.04 -25.40
C ILE A 190 -15.44 13.88 -25.77
N ARG A 191 -16.64 13.38 -25.43
CA ARG A 191 -17.90 14.09 -25.69
C ARG A 191 -17.98 15.42 -24.97
N ILE A 192 -17.52 15.49 -23.71
CA ILE A 192 -17.53 16.73 -22.92
C ILE A 192 -16.52 17.72 -23.49
N LEU A 193 -15.28 17.29 -23.79
CA LEU A 193 -14.25 18.14 -24.40
C LEU A 193 -14.70 18.77 -25.75
N SER A 194 -15.58 18.08 -26.49
CA SER A 194 -16.12 18.54 -27.76
C SER A 194 -17.31 19.50 -27.62
N ARG A 195 -17.77 19.83 -26.40
CA ARG A 195 -18.90 20.77 -26.17
C ARG A 195 -18.46 22.21 -26.31
N LYS A 196 -19.41 23.07 -26.63
CA LYS A 196 -19.20 24.53 -26.71
C LYS A 196 -19.09 25.17 -25.31
N THR A 197 -19.78 24.62 -24.32
CA THR A 197 -19.82 25.11 -22.93
C THR A 197 -19.78 23.93 -21.99
N LYS A 198 -19.31 24.12 -20.75
CA LYS A 198 -19.05 23.04 -19.78
C LYS A 198 -18.20 21.92 -20.39
N ASN A 199 -17.14 22.34 -21.08
CA ASN A 199 -16.25 21.47 -21.86
C ASN A 199 -15.03 20.96 -21.07
N ASN A 200 -15.03 21.13 -19.77
CA ASN A 200 -14.00 20.61 -18.89
C ASN A 200 -14.57 19.45 -18.06
N PRO A 201 -14.21 18.19 -18.34
CA PRO A 201 -14.64 17.06 -17.54
C PRO A 201 -13.92 17.02 -16.19
N VAL A 202 -14.62 16.59 -15.14
CA VAL A 202 -14.04 16.23 -13.84
C VAL A 202 -14.36 14.77 -13.55
N LEU A 203 -13.34 13.97 -13.43
CA LEU A 203 -13.42 12.56 -13.05
C LEU A 203 -13.65 12.48 -11.54
N ILE A 204 -14.78 11.94 -11.13
CA ILE A 204 -15.17 11.85 -9.72
C ILE A 204 -15.29 10.38 -9.35
N GLY A 205 -14.57 9.96 -8.32
CA GLY A 205 -14.60 8.59 -7.83
C GLY A 205 -13.68 8.40 -6.64
N GLU A 206 -13.79 7.25 -5.99
CA GLU A 206 -12.95 6.91 -4.85
C GLU A 206 -11.45 6.81 -5.21
N PRO A 207 -10.53 6.91 -4.24
CA PRO A 207 -9.11 6.69 -4.49
C PRO A 207 -8.86 5.28 -5.07
N GLY A 208 -7.93 5.16 -6.03
CA GLY A 208 -7.54 3.85 -6.56
C GLY A 208 -8.49 3.23 -7.60
N VAL A 209 -9.60 3.91 -7.98
CA VAL A 209 -10.51 3.37 -9.02
C VAL A 209 -10.01 3.57 -10.46
N GLY A 210 -8.86 4.21 -10.67
CA GLY A 210 -8.25 4.40 -12.00
C GLY A 210 -8.67 5.69 -12.71
N LYS A 211 -8.88 6.80 -12.00
CA LYS A 211 -9.18 8.11 -12.59
C LYS A 211 -8.08 8.60 -13.53
N THR A 212 -6.83 8.50 -13.13
CA THR A 212 -5.66 8.91 -13.91
C THR A 212 -5.51 8.09 -15.19
N ALA A 213 -5.80 6.78 -15.13
CA ALA A 213 -5.79 5.88 -16.28
C ALA A 213 -6.75 6.33 -17.42
N ILE A 214 -7.85 7.02 -17.11
CA ILE A 214 -8.77 7.55 -18.13
C ILE A 214 -8.09 8.65 -18.96
N ALA A 215 -7.27 9.51 -18.33
CA ALA A 215 -6.51 10.53 -19.06
C ALA A 215 -5.40 9.91 -19.90
N GLU A 216 -4.73 8.87 -19.39
CA GLU A 216 -3.73 8.09 -20.12
C GLU A 216 -4.36 7.32 -21.30
N GLY A 217 -5.53 6.71 -21.11
CA GLY A 217 -6.28 6.04 -22.17
C GLY A 217 -6.73 7.01 -23.26
N LEU A 218 -7.09 8.23 -22.90
CA LEU A 218 -7.38 9.28 -23.90
C LEU A 218 -6.11 9.65 -24.68
N ALA A 219 -4.95 9.76 -24.03
CA ALA A 219 -3.68 10.02 -24.71
C ALA A 219 -3.33 8.90 -25.69
N GLN A 220 -3.51 7.64 -25.31
CA GLN A 220 -3.32 6.48 -26.22
C GLN A 220 -4.26 6.52 -27.42
N ARG A 221 -5.54 6.90 -27.23
CA ARG A 221 -6.48 7.06 -28.35
C ARG A 221 -6.11 8.21 -29.28
N ILE A 222 -5.59 9.31 -28.76
CA ILE A 222 -5.07 10.43 -29.58
C ILE A 222 -3.94 9.92 -30.48
N VAL A 223 -2.99 9.17 -29.92
CA VAL A 223 -1.86 8.61 -30.69
C VAL A 223 -2.34 7.67 -31.78
N ARG A 224 -3.34 6.82 -31.48
CA ARG A 224 -3.95 5.89 -32.46
C ARG A 224 -4.86 6.56 -33.46
N GLY A 225 -5.18 7.84 -33.26
CA GLY A 225 -6.12 8.58 -34.13
C GLY A 225 -7.59 8.21 -33.91
N ASP A 226 -7.92 7.47 -32.84
CA ASP A 226 -9.28 7.05 -32.46
C ASP A 226 -10.00 8.12 -31.62
N VAL A 227 -9.98 9.34 -32.14
CA VAL A 227 -10.62 10.53 -31.57
C VAL A 227 -11.18 11.41 -32.68
N PRO A 228 -12.18 12.30 -32.38
CA PRO A 228 -12.66 13.28 -33.33
C PRO A 228 -11.54 14.21 -33.86
N GLU A 229 -11.70 14.72 -35.10
CA GLU A 229 -10.72 15.62 -35.76
C GLU A 229 -10.20 16.74 -34.84
N GLY A 230 -11.06 17.38 -34.06
CA GLY A 230 -10.69 18.44 -33.13
C GLY A 230 -9.79 18.06 -31.99
N LEU A 231 -9.52 16.75 -31.77
CA LEU A 231 -8.66 16.25 -30.71
C LEU A 231 -7.40 15.52 -31.22
N LYS A 232 -7.30 15.24 -32.53
CA LYS A 232 -6.17 14.45 -33.09
C LYS A 232 -4.80 15.08 -32.88
N ASP A 233 -4.72 16.40 -32.96
CA ASP A 233 -3.45 17.15 -32.87
C ASP A 233 -3.24 17.75 -31.46
N LYS A 234 -4.06 17.36 -30.48
CA LYS A 234 -3.94 17.89 -29.12
C LYS A 234 -2.99 17.04 -28.26
N THR A 235 -2.33 17.73 -27.35
CA THR A 235 -1.48 17.13 -26.33
C THR A 235 -2.21 17.15 -24.98
N ILE A 236 -2.09 16.09 -24.21
CA ILE A 236 -2.56 16.04 -22.82
C ILE A 236 -1.35 16.22 -21.92
N PHE A 237 -1.38 17.27 -21.12
CA PHE A 237 -0.30 17.61 -20.22
C PHE A 237 -0.74 17.42 -18.77
N SER A 238 -0.10 16.46 -18.07
CA SER A 238 -0.36 16.20 -16.65
C SER A 238 0.46 17.16 -15.80
N LEU A 239 -0.20 17.97 -14.98
CA LEU A 239 0.42 18.93 -14.09
C LEU A 239 0.92 18.25 -12.82
N ASP A 240 2.20 18.45 -12.50
CA ASP A 240 2.80 18.00 -11.25
C ASP A 240 2.73 19.10 -10.18
N MET A 241 1.77 18.94 -9.28
CA MET A 241 1.58 19.88 -8.17
C MET A 241 2.73 19.82 -7.16
N GLY A 242 3.36 18.65 -6.99
CA GLY A 242 4.52 18.49 -6.13
C GLY A 242 5.71 19.30 -6.62
N ALA A 243 6.02 19.21 -7.90
CA ALA A 243 7.09 19.97 -8.55
C ALA A 243 6.86 21.49 -8.52
N LEU A 244 5.60 21.93 -8.64
CA LEU A 244 5.25 23.35 -8.54
C LEU A 244 5.50 23.94 -7.15
N ILE A 245 5.26 23.13 -6.08
CA ILE A 245 5.40 23.56 -4.69
C ILE A 245 6.84 23.35 -4.19
N ALA A 246 7.53 22.33 -4.67
CA ALA A 246 8.87 21.98 -4.23
C ALA A 246 9.84 23.15 -4.39
N GLY A 247 10.54 23.52 -3.32
CA GLY A 247 11.51 24.61 -3.29
C GLY A 247 10.93 26.04 -3.38
N ALA A 248 9.61 26.22 -3.43
CA ALA A 248 8.99 27.54 -3.33
C ALA A 248 9.02 28.01 -1.86
N LYS A 249 9.86 29.01 -1.56
CA LYS A 249 10.00 29.58 -0.20
C LYS A 249 8.86 30.55 0.14
N TYR A 250 8.25 31.15 -0.87
CA TYR A 250 7.19 32.15 -0.70
C TYR A 250 6.01 31.84 -1.63
N ARG A 251 4.84 32.24 -1.20
CA ARG A 251 3.58 32.13 -1.96
C ARG A 251 3.67 32.68 -3.40
N GLY A 252 4.36 33.80 -3.57
CA GLY A 252 4.53 34.46 -4.87
C GLY A 252 5.23 33.57 -5.91
N GLU A 253 6.20 32.77 -5.51
CA GLU A 253 6.97 31.89 -6.40
C GLU A 253 6.09 30.79 -7.02
N PHE A 254 5.21 30.17 -6.23
CA PHE A 254 4.24 29.19 -6.73
C PHE A 254 3.27 29.84 -7.73
N GLU A 255 2.72 31.02 -7.39
CA GLU A 255 1.81 31.74 -8.28
C GLU A 255 2.48 32.12 -9.61
N GLU A 256 3.76 32.53 -9.58
CA GLU A 256 4.56 32.83 -10.78
C GLU A 256 4.80 31.59 -11.65
N ARG A 257 5.16 30.45 -11.03
CA ARG A 257 5.36 29.18 -11.75
C ARG A 257 4.07 28.72 -12.42
N LEU A 258 2.95 28.72 -11.69
CA LEU A 258 1.65 28.35 -12.24
C LEU A 258 1.21 29.32 -13.35
N LYS A 259 1.42 30.62 -13.19
CA LYS A 259 1.17 31.60 -14.27
C LYS A 259 2.00 31.31 -15.51
N ALA A 260 3.28 30.95 -15.36
CA ALA A 260 4.14 30.62 -16.49
C ALA A 260 3.61 29.39 -17.26
N VAL A 261 3.22 28.31 -16.54
CA VAL A 261 2.57 27.14 -17.16
C VAL A 261 1.29 27.53 -17.91
N LEU A 262 0.43 28.30 -17.28
CA LEU A 262 -0.84 28.74 -17.89
C LEU A 262 -0.64 29.66 -19.12
N GLU A 263 0.36 30.53 -19.12
CA GLU A 263 0.75 31.34 -20.24
C GLU A 263 1.26 30.52 -21.43
N GLU A 264 2.03 29.48 -21.17
CA GLU A 264 2.49 28.53 -22.22
C GLU A 264 1.30 27.78 -22.84
N ILE A 265 0.37 27.28 -22.00
CA ILE A 265 -0.85 26.63 -22.46
C ILE A 265 -1.70 27.60 -23.30
N ARG A 266 -1.85 28.87 -22.89
CA ARG A 266 -2.59 29.87 -23.64
C ARG A 266 -1.99 30.11 -25.02
N LYS A 267 -0.66 30.14 -25.13
CA LYS A 267 0.06 30.32 -26.40
C LYS A 267 -0.11 29.16 -27.38
N SER A 268 -0.42 27.97 -26.89
CA SER A 268 -0.73 26.83 -27.74
C SER A 268 -2.06 26.95 -28.50
N GLU A 269 -2.83 28.03 -28.28
CA GLU A 269 -4.14 28.30 -28.92
C GLU A 269 -5.11 27.10 -28.78
N GLY A 270 -5.09 26.45 -27.63
CA GLY A 270 -5.94 25.30 -27.33
C GLY A 270 -5.38 23.96 -27.83
N GLY A 271 -4.12 23.90 -28.26
CA GLY A 271 -3.43 22.68 -28.62
C GLY A 271 -3.15 21.76 -27.45
N ILE A 272 -3.17 22.31 -26.21
CA ILE A 272 -2.87 21.57 -24.97
C ILE A 272 -4.12 21.43 -24.12
N ILE A 273 -4.38 20.20 -23.64
CA ILE A 273 -5.39 19.88 -22.62
C ILE A 273 -4.65 19.64 -21.32
N LEU A 274 -4.97 20.41 -20.28
CA LEU A 274 -4.33 20.27 -18.98
C LEU A 274 -5.04 19.18 -18.17
N PHE A 275 -4.32 18.16 -17.74
CA PHE A 275 -4.80 17.19 -16.74
C PHE A 275 -4.32 17.58 -15.35
N ILE A 276 -5.24 17.70 -14.41
CA ILE A 276 -4.97 18.04 -13.02
C ILE A 276 -5.51 16.92 -12.14
N ASP A 277 -4.61 16.13 -11.62
CA ASP A 277 -4.97 15.18 -10.56
C ASP A 277 -5.14 15.94 -9.24
N GLU A 278 -6.00 15.43 -8.37
CA GLU A 278 -6.37 16.10 -7.13
C GLU A 278 -6.77 17.58 -7.33
N LEU A 279 -7.67 17.84 -8.27
CA LEU A 279 -8.11 19.20 -8.64
C LEU A 279 -8.47 20.08 -7.43
N HIS A 280 -8.94 19.47 -6.34
CA HIS A 280 -9.29 20.15 -5.10
C HIS A 280 -8.10 20.86 -4.43
N THR A 281 -6.87 20.41 -4.66
CA THR A 281 -5.65 21.01 -4.10
C THR A 281 -5.42 22.42 -4.65
N ILE A 282 -5.77 22.65 -5.92
CA ILE A 282 -5.66 23.95 -6.57
C ILE A 282 -6.81 24.87 -6.16
N VAL A 283 -8.02 24.31 -6.01
CA VAL A 283 -9.26 25.09 -5.80
C VAL A 283 -9.55 25.32 -4.33
N GLY A 284 -9.15 24.40 -3.44
CA GLY A 284 -9.47 24.38 -2.02
C GLY A 284 -8.45 25.06 -1.10
N ALA A 285 -7.28 25.32 -1.58
CA ALA A 285 -6.15 25.83 -0.80
C ALA A 285 -6.34 27.25 -0.21
N GLY A 286 -7.45 27.96 -0.54
CA GLY A 286 -7.67 29.36 -0.16
C GLY A 286 -8.45 29.64 1.13
N LYS A 287 -8.84 28.65 1.93
CA LYS A 287 -9.74 28.87 3.08
C LYS A 287 -9.09 28.91 4.46
N THR A 288 -7.83 28.55 4.59
CA THR A 288 -7.03 28.77 5.82
C THR A 288 -6.15 30.00 5.66
N GLU A 289 -6.05 30.84 6.69
CA GLU A 289 -5.17 32.02 6.66
C GLU A 289 -3.74 31.58 6.29
N GLY A 290 -3.27 31.97 5.10
CA GLY A 290 -1.95 31.61 4.55
C GLY A 290 -1.92 30.56 3.44
N SER A 291 -3.06 29.96 3.04
CA SER A 291 -3.07 28.93 1.98
C SER A 291 -3.20 29.56 0.57
N MET A 292 -2.66 28.83 -0.42
CA MET A 292 -2.53 29.26 -1.81
C MET A 292 -3.90 29.19 -2.53
N ASP A 293 -4.38 30.29 -3.12
CA ASP A 293 -5.62 30.32 -3.93
C ASP A 293 -5.29 30.35 -5.42
N ALA A 294 -4.80 29.23 -5.95
CA ALA A 294 -4.55 29.08 -7.38
C ALA A 294 -5.84 29.04 -8.23
N GLY A 295 -6.98 28.76 -7.60
CA GLY A 295 -8.28 28.78 -8.26
C GLY A 295 -8.59 30.13 -8.93
N ASN A 296 -8.15 31.23 -8.35
CA ASN A 296 -8.36 32.58 -8.93
C ASN A 296 -7.57 32.81 -10.22
N LEU A 297 -6.51 32.05 -10.46
CA LEU A 297 -5.76 32.12 -11.73
C LEU A 297 -6.43 31.28 -12.84
N LEU A 298 -7.02 30.16 -12.49
CA LEU A 298 -7.69 29.25 -13.44
C LEU A 298 -9.06 29.75 -13.85
N LYS A 299 -9.86 30.31 -12.93
CA LYS A 299 -11.23 30.77 -13.18
C LYS A 299 -11.39 31.70 -14.39
N PRO A 300 -10.56 32.72 -14.58
CA PRO A 300 -10.68 33.61 -15.76
C PRO A 300 -10.41 32.89 -17.07
N MET A 301 -9.42 32.03 -17.14
CA MET A 301 -9.04 31.27 -18.33
C MET A 301 -10.08 30.22 -18.72
N LEU A 302 -10.61 29.48 -17.74
CA LEU A 302 -11.74 28.56 -17.91
C LEU A 302 -13.00 29.34 -18.38
N ALA A 303 -13.21 30.55 -17.86
CA ALA A 303 -14.37 31.40 -18.23
C ALA A 303 -14.31 31.86 -19.67
N ARG A 304 -13.11 32.18 -20.19
CA ARG A 304 -12.91 32.65 -21.58
C ARG A 304 -12.75 31.51 -22.58
N GLY A 305 -12.63 30.24 -22.10
CA GLY A 305 -12.35 29.08 -22.96
C GLY A 305 -10.91 29.04 -23.48
N GLU A 306 -9.99 29.77 -22.82
CA GLU A 306 -8.56 29.80 -23.13
C GLU A 306 -7.82 28.56 -22.57
N LEU A 307 -8.46 27.86 -21.63
CA LEU A 307 -7.95 26.65 -21.00
C LEU A 307 -8.95 25.51 -21.15
N HIS A 308 -8.48 24.38 -21.65
CA HIS A 308 -9.17 23.09 -21.60
C HIS A 308 -8.54 22.22 -20.49
N CYS A 309 -9.36 21.72 -19.58
CA CYS A 309 -8.89 21.00 -18.41
C CYS A 309 -9.68 19.71 -18.20
N ILE A 310 -8.97 18.64 -17.83
CA ILE A 310 -9.53 17.42 -17.27
C ILE A 310 -9.11 17.40 -15.79
N GLY A 311 -10.06 17.42 -14.87
CA GLY A 311 -9.78 17.31 -13.44
C GLY A 311 -10.04 15.90 -12.93
N ALA A 312 -9.37 15.49 -11.87
CA ALA A 312 -9.70 14.29 -11.11
C ALA A 312 -9.80 14.65 -9.62
N THR A 313 -10.78 14.08 -8.92
CA THR A 313 -11.01 14.33 -7.49
C THR A 313 -11.93 13.27 -6.89
N THR A 314 -12.10 13.24 -5.58
CA THR A 314 -13.11 12.41 -4.92
C THR A 314 -14.48 13.09 -4.91
N LEU A 315 -15.55 12.34 -4.61
CA LEU A 315 -16.92 12.88 -4.55
C LEU A 315 -17.08 13.93 -3.44
N ASP A 316 -16.49 13.68 -2.29
CA ASP A 316 -16.56 14.57 -1.13
C ASP A 316 -15.82 15.89 -1.38
N GLU A 317 -14.65 15.81 -1.99
CA GLU A 317 -13.85 16.98 -2.37
C GLU A 317 -14.52 17.79 -3.48
N TYR A 318 -15.13 17.12 -4.47
CA TYR A 318 -15.92 17.78 -5.51
C TYR A 318 -17.06 18.59 -4.90
N ARG A 319 -17.85 17.98 -4.00
CA ARG A 319 -18.96 18.66 -3.28
C ARG A 319 -18.47 19.83 -2.43
N LYS A 320 -17.34 19.65 -1.75
CA LYS A 320 -16.79 20.63 -0.82
C LYS A 320 -16.18 21.84 -1.50
N TYR A 321 -15.46 21.64 -2.60
CA TYR A 321 -14.62 22.67 -3.21
C TYR A 321 -15.11 23.16 -4.58
N ILE A 322 -15.71 22.30 -5.42
CA ILE A 322 -16.09 22.66 -6.80
C ILE A 322 -17.57 23.01 -6.89
N GLU A 323 -18.45 22.18 -6.37
CA GLU A 323 -19.90 22.38 -6.44
C GLU A 323 -20.36 23.63 -5.66
N LYS A 324 -19.67 24.00 -4.58
CA LYS A 324 -19.96 25.24 -3.83
C LYS A 324 -19.48 26.51 -4.50
N ASP A 325 -18.63 26.41 -5.52
CA ASP A 325 -18.14 27.55 -6.28
C ASP A 325 -18.91 27.69 -7.61
N ALA A 326 -19.86 28.62 -7.67
CA ALA A 326 -20.72 28.80 -8.82
C ALA A 326 -19.97 29.11 -10.13
N ALA A 327 -18.72 29.60 -10.08
CA ALA A 327 -17.91 29.88 -11.27
C ALA A 327 -17.32 28.58 -11.83
N LEU A 328 -16.91 27.66 -10.98
CA LEU A 328 -16.35 26.37 -11.36
C LEU A 328 -17.46 25.37 -11.75
N GLU A 329 -18.53 25.28 -10.99
CA GLU A 329 -19.68 24.40 -11.25
C GLU A 329 -20.25 24.61 -12.68
N ARG A 330 -20.27 25.86 -13.14
CA ARG A 330 -20.75 26.19 -14.51
C ARG A 330 -19.76 25.84 -15.61
N ARG A 331 -18.52 25.46 -15.31
CA ARG A 331 -17.44 25.19 -16.25
C ARG A 331 -17.04 23.73 -16.30
N PHE A 332 -17.15 23.05 -15.17
CA PHE A 332 -16.83 21.64 -15.06
C PHE A 332 -18.09 20.77 -15.24
N GLN A 333 -17.90 19.60 -15.86
CA GLN A 333 -18.93 18.59 -16.02
C GLN A 333 -18.45 17.32 -15.34
N PRO A 334 -19.16 16.80 -14.33
CA PRO A 334 -18.78 15.57 -13.65
C PRO A 334 -18.91 14.35 -14.54
N VAL A 335 -17.94 13.45 -14.42
CA VAL A 335 -17.92 12.10 -14.97
C VAL A 335 -17.66 11.16 -13.81
N GLN A 336 -18.64 10.36 -13.46
CA GLN A 336 -18.51 9.39 -12.39
C GLN A 336 -17.64 8.22 -12.83
N VAL A 337 -16.71 7.84 -11.97
CA VAL A 337 -15.79 6.71 -12.15
C VAL A 337 -16.01 5.75 -10.98
N ASP A 338 -16.79 4.72 -11.24
CA ASP A 338 -17.13 3.73 -10.23
C ASP A 338 -16.01 2.68 -10.09
N GLU A 339 -16.01 1.99 -8.94
CA GLU A 339 -15.15 0.83 -8.71
C GLU A 339 -15.47 -0.24 -9.78
N PRO A 340 -14.47 -0.80 -10.47
CA PRO A 340 -14.70 -1.87 -11.44
C PRO A 340 -15.16 -3.16 -10.74
N SER A 341 -15.87 -4.00 -11.47
CA SER A 341 -16.24 -5.34 -11.00
C SER A 341 -15.00 -6.23 -10.82
N VAL A 342 -15.14 -7.34 -10.10
CA VAL A 342 -14.06 -8.34 -9.98
C VAL A 342 -13.66 -8.87 -11.35
N GLU A 343 -14.63 -9.11 -12.25
CA GLU A 343 -14.40 -9.60 -13.63
C GLU A 343 -13.62 -8.58 -14.47
N ASP A 344 -14.00 -7.30 -14.38
CA ASP A 344 -13.27 -6.21 -15.05
C ASP A 344 -11.84 -6.08 -14.49
N THR A 345 -11.69 -6.23 -13.17
CA THR A 345 -10.37 -6.18 -12.51
C THR A 345 -9.48 -7.32 -12.96
N ILE A 346 -9.98 -8.54 -13.08
CA ILE A 346 -9.22 -9.67 -13.63
C ILE A 346 -8.76 -9.36 -15.07
N SER A 347 -9.62 -8.75 -15.88
CA SER A 347 -9.26 -8.34 -17.23
C SER A 347 -8.17 -7.27 -17.26
N ILE A 348 -8.24 -6.29 -16.34
CA ILE A 348 -7.20 -5.27 -16.15
C ILE A 348 -5.87 -5.92 -15.75
N LEU A 349 -5.88 -6.81 -14.75
CA LEU A 349 -4.68 -7.50 -14.28
C LEU A 349 -4.04 -8.36 -15.39
N ARG A 350 -4.85 -9.04 -16.22
CA ARG A 350 -4.35 -9.78 -17.38
C ARG A 350 -3.66 -8.88 -18.40
N GLY A 351 -4.20 -7.68 -18.60
CA GLY A 351 -3.57 -6.70 -19.49
C GLY A 351 -2.27 -6.10 -18.95
N LEU A 352 -2.10 -6.04 -17.64
CA LEU A 352 -0.90 -5.54 -16.97
C LEU A 352 0.16 -6.64 -16.76
N LYS A 353 -0.24 -7.91 -16.81
CA LYS A 353 0.57 -9.09 -16.48
C LYS A 353 1.96 -9.05 -17.11
N GLU A 354 2.05 -8.89 -18.44
CA GLU A 354 3.33 -8.94 -19.17
C GLU A 354 4.30 -7.87 -18.68
N ARG A 355 3.82 -6.66 -18.39
CA ARG A 355 4.65 -5.56 -17.88
C ARG A 355 5.23 -5.87 -16.50
N TYR A 356 4.40 -6.41 -15.59
CA TYR A 356 4.86 -6.81 -14.26
C TYR A 356 5.84 -7.98 -14.34
N GLU A 357 5.59 -8.96 -15.21
CA GLU A 357 6.52 -10.07 -15.47
C GLU A 357 7.88 -9.58 -15.98
N VAL A 358 7.91 -8.59 -16.88
CA VAL A 358 9.17 -8.02 -17.41
C VAL A 358 9.87 -7.18 -16.36
N TYR A 359 9.13 -6.34 -15.65
CA TYR A 359 9.70 -5.44 -14.64
C TYR A 359 10.39 -6.22 -13.50
N HIS A 360 9.67 -7.17 -12.90
CA HIS A 360 10.20 -7.96 -11.78
C HIS A 360 11.07 -9.15 -12.24
N GLY A 361 10.88 -9.65 -13.45
CA GLY A 361 11.55 -10.84 -13.96
C GLY A 361 11.03 -12.13 -13.36
N VAL A 362 9.74 -12.20 -13.07
CA VAL A 362 9.02 -13.34 -12.51
C VAL A 362 7.87 -13.72 -13.43
N ARG A 363 7.30 -14.91 -13.25
CA ARG A 363 6.09 -15.35 -13.96
C ARG A 363 4.89 -15.20 -13.05
N ILE A 364 3.73 -14.87 -13.63
CA ILE A 364 2.48 -14.72 -12.90
C ILE A 364 1.47 -15.73 -13.46
N HIS A 365 0.98 -16.65 -12.63
CA HIS A 365 -0.09 -17.56 -13.03
C HIS A 365 -1.44 -16.79 -13.12
N ASP A 366 -2.31 -17.24 -14.04
CA ASP A 366 -3.64 -16.65 -14.19
C ASP A 366 -4.47 -16.79 -12.90
N ASN A 367 -4.32 -17.92 -12.20
CA ASN A 367 -4.98 -18.14 -10.91
C ASN A 367 -4.55 -17.10 -9.85
N ALA A 368 -3.30 -16.63 -9.89
CA ALA A 368 -2.85 -15.56 -8.98
C ALA A 368 -3.58 -14.23 -9.26
N LEU A 369 -3.82 -13.90 -10.53
CA LEU A 369 -4.59 -12.70 -10.91
C LEU A 369 -6.06 -12.81 -10.47
N VAL A 370 -6.65 -13.98 -10.67
CA VAL A 370 -8.01 -14.26 -10.19
C VAL A 370 -8.07 -14.17 -8.66
N ALA A 371 -7.11 -14.78 -7.98
CA ALA A 371 -6.99 -14.70 -6.52
C ALA A 371 -6.80 -13.26 -6.04
N ALA A 372 -5.92 -12.48 -6.67
CA ALA A 372 -5.69 -11.08 -6.31
C ALA A 372 -6.96 -10.23 -6.39
N ALA A 373 -7.76 -10.38 -7.46
CA ALA A 373 -9.02 -9.66 -7.61
C ALA A 373 -10.08 -10.14 -6.60
N THR A 374 -10.28 -11.46 -6.44
CA THR A 374 -11.31 -12.01 -5.57
C THR A 374 -11.01 -11.85 -4.09
N LEU A 375 -9.77 -12.13 -3.68
CA LEU A 375 -9.37 -12.03 -2.28
C LEU A 375 -9.27 -10.57 -1.82
N SER A 376 -8.75 -9.67 -2.67
CA SER A 376 -8.73 -8.24 -2.32
C SER A 376 -10.13 -7.66 -2.20
N HIS A 377 -11.05 -8.03 -3.10
CA HIS A 377 -12.44 -7.58 -3.01
C HIS A 377 -13.10 -8.06 -1.72
N ARG A 378 -12.86 -9.31 -1.33
CA ARG A 378 -13.48 -9.96 -0.17
C ARG A 378 -12.85 -9.53 1.16
N TYR A 379 -11.52 -9.40 1.22
CA TYR A 379 -10.78 -9.27 2.49
C TYR A 379 -10.22 -7.88 2.76
N ILE A 380 -10.05 -7.04 1.73
CA ILE A 380 -9.53 -5.67 1.86
C ILE A 380 -10.66 -4.69 1.60
N THR A 381 -11.29 -4.21 2.68
CA THR A 381 -12.51 -3.38 2.61
C THR A 381 -12.26 -1.88 2.67
N ASP A 382 -11.05 -1.46 3.04
CA ASP A 382 -10.64 -0.06 3.21
C ASP A 382 -10.02 0.56 1.94
N ARG A 383 -9.87 -0.23 0.87
CA ARG A 383 -9.33 0.19 -0.43
C ARG A 383 -10.22 -0.33 -1.57
N PHE A 384 -10.10 0.28 -2.74
CA PHE A 384 -10.94 0.01 -3.91
C PHE A 384 -10.21 -0.75 -5.02
N LEU A 385 -10.95 -1.51 -5.82
CA LEU A 385 -10.46 -2.10 -7.04
C LEU A 385 -10.27 -1.00 -8.13
N PRO A 386 -9.32 -1.15 -9.06
CA PRO A 386 -8.40 -2.27 -9.23
C PRO A 386 -7.12 -2.12 -8.39
N ASP A 387 -6.87 -0.97 -7.78
CA ASP A 387 -5.62 -0.58 -7.12
C ASP A 387 -5.14 -1.61 -6.10
N LYS A 388 -6.02 -2.02 -5.16
CA LYS A 388 -5.69 -3.03 -4.15
C LYS A 388 -5.30 -4.39 -4.73
N ALA A 389 -5.86 -4.77 -5.88
CA ALA A 389 -5.51 -6.03 -6.54
C ALA A 389 -4.20 -5.92 -7.33
N ILE A 390 -3.93 -4.76 -7.93
CA ILE A 390 -2.66 -4.44 -8.59
C ILE A 390 -1.52 -4.46 -7.57
N ASP A 391 -1.70 -3.80 -6.43
CA ASP A 391 -0.70 -3.76 -5.36
C ASP A 391 -0.38 -5.17 -4.81
N LEU A 392 -1.38 -6.05 -4.68
CA LEU A 392 -1.14 -7.44 -4.28
C LEU A 392 -0.26 -8.18 -5.28
N VAL A 393 -0.52 -8.01 -6.58
CA VAL A 393 0.29 -8.63 -7.63
C VAL A 393 1.71 -8.06 -7.63
N ASP A 394 1.85 -6.74 -7.48
CA ASP A 394 3.15 -6.07 -7.42
C ASP A 394 3.98 -6.54 -6.21
N GLU A 395 3.39 -6.57 -5.00
CA GLU A 395 4.06 -7.05 -3.79
C GLU A 395 4.42 -8.54 -3.90
N ALA A 396 3.57 -9.38 -4.51
CA ALA A 396 3.87 -10.79 -4.72
C ALA A 396 5.05 -10.98 -5.69
N CYS A 397 5.09 -10.22 -6.77
CA CYS A 397 6.22 -10.22 -7.70
C CYS A 397 7.51 -9.75 -7.02
N ALA A 398 7.43 -8.69 -6.22
CA ALA A 398 8.57 -8.16 -5.46
C ALA A 398 9.07 -9.16 -4.41
N LEU A 399 8.16 -9.89 -3.74
CA LEU A 399 8.49 -10.93 -2.76
C LEU A 399 9.30 -12.04 -3.44
N ILE A 400 8.77 -12.62 -4.52
CA ILE A 400 9.44 -13.68 -5.29
C ILE A 400 10.78 -13.20 -5.83
N ARG A 401 10.85 -11.97 -6.37
CA ARG A 401 12.10 -11.38 -6.84
C ARG A 401 13.14 -11.27 -5.71
N THR A 402 12.71 -10.85 -4.53
CA THR A 402 13.58 -10.77 -3.35
C THR A 402 14.08 -12.16 -2.92
N GLU A 403 13.23 -13.19 -3.01
CA GLU A 403 13.60 -14.57 -2.74
C GLU A 403 14.62 -15.10 -3.76
N ILE A 404 14.43 -14.80 -5.06
CA ILE A 404 15.39 -15.15 -6.13
C ILE A 404 16.77 -14.50 -5.88
N ASP A 405 16.77 -13.22 -5.48
CA ASP A 405 17.99 -12.46 -5.24
C ASP A 405 18.66 -12.81 -3.90
N SER A 406 17.91 -13.37 -2.97
CA SER A 406 18.38 -13.78 -1.65
C SER A 406 18.93 -15.19 -1.67
N MET A 407 19.91 -15.45 -0.80
CA MET A 407 20.41 -16.81 -0.60
C MET A 407 19.31 -17.69 0.01
N PRO A 408 18.99 -18.87 -0.55
CA PRO A 408 18.01 -19.80 0.01
C PRO A 408 18.32 -20.16 1.46
N ALA A 409 17.28 -20.36 2.26
CA ALA A 409 17.42 -20.65 3.71
C ALA A 409 18.31 -21.86 3.99
N GLU A 410 18.18 -22.92 3.20
CA GLU A 410 19.01 -24.12 3.31
C GLU A 410 20.50 -23.82 3.13
N LEU A 411 20.82 -22.95 2.18
CA LEU A 411 22.19 -22.54 1.88
C LEU A 411 22.75 -21.61 2.96
N ASP A 412 21.92 -20.71 3.51
CA ASP A 412 22.30 -19.84 4.62
C ASP A 412 22.54 -20.61 5.91
N ASP A 413 21.75 -21.65 6.18
CA ASP A 413 21.93 -22.54 7.34
C ASP A 413 23.25 -23.31 7.26
N ILE A 414 23.61 -23.83 6.08
CA ILE A 414 24.91 -24.48 5.87
C ILE A 414 26.04 -23.46 6.06
N ARG A 415 25.90 -22.26 5.53
CA ARG A 415 26.87 -21.16 5.70
C ARG A 415 27.08 -20.82 7.19
N ARG A 416 25.99 -20.72 7.96
CA ARG A 416 26.06 -20.45 9.41
C ARG A 416 26.78 -21.58 10.16
N LYS A 417 26.49 -22.85 9.81
CA LYS A 417 27.18 -24.01 10.38
C LYS A 417 28.68 -24.01 10.06
N ILE A 418 29.03 -23.71 8.79
CA ILE A 418 30.44 -23.57 8.38
C ILE A 418 31.14 -22.50 9.21
N MET A 419 30.52 -21.31 9.35
CA MET A 419 31.08 -20.20 10.15
C MET A 419 31.27 -20.58 11.62
N GLN A 420 30.30 -21.29 12.22
CA GLN A 420 30.39 -21.77 13.59
C GLN A 420 31.56 -22.79 13.76
N MET A 421 31.69 -23.72 12.82
CA MET A 421 32.77 -24.72 12.84
C MET A 421 34.14 -24.07 12.56
N GLU A 422 34.23 -23.04 11.73
CA GLU A 422 35.47 -22.30 11.52
C GLU A 422 35.92 -21.55 12.79
N ILE A 423 34.97 -21.01 13.56
CA ILE A 423 35.26 -20.41 14.87
C ILE A 423 35.78 -21.47 15.85
N GLU A 424 35.14 -22.67 15.89
CA GLU A 424 35.60 -23.79 16.71
C GLU A 424 36.99 -24.26 16.26
N GLU A 425 37.25 -24.37 14.95
CA GLU A 425 38.56 -24.70 14.40
C GLU A 425 39.65 -23.73 14.86
N MET A 426 39.35 -22.41 14.80
CA MET A 426 40.32 -21.41 15.26
C MET A 426 40.58 -21.46 16.74
N ALA A 427 39.61 -21.88 17.56
CA ALA A 427 39.81 -22.08 19.00
C ALA A 427 40.66 -23.33 19.29
N LEU A 428 40.32 -24.45 18.68
CA LEU A 428 41.04 -25.76 18.86
C LEU A 428 42.48 -25.73 18.33
N LYS A 429 42.78 -24.93 17.31
CA LYS A 429 44.14 -24.71 16.80
C LYS A 429 45.10 -24.09 17.83
N LYS A 430 44.59 -23.45 18.88
CA LYS A 430 45.40 -22.86 19.95
C LYS A 430 45.68 -23.80 21.09
N GLU A 431 45.05 -25.00 21.13
CA GLU A 431 45.20 -26.00 22.15
C GLU A 431 46.14 -27.14 21.68
N GLU A 432 47.04 -27.60 22.57
CA GLU A 432 48.08 -28.57 22.23
C GLU A 432 47.78 -29.99 22.81
N ASP A 433 46.64 -30.16 23.49
CA ASP A 433 46.28 -31.45 24.07
C ASP A 433 45.77 -32.46 23.02
N GLN A 434 45.99 -33.76 23.27
CA GLN A 434 45.70 -34.83 22.34
C GLN A 434 44.20 -34.93 21.97
N LEU A 435 43.30 -34.68 22.92
CA LEU A 435 41.85 -34.70 22.72
C LEU A 435 41.39 -33.58 21.76
N SER A 436 41.95 -32.39 21.93
CA SER A 436 41.68 -31.23 21.05
C SER A 436 42.19 -31.47 19.63
N GLN A 437 43.32 -32.13 19.47
CA GLN A 437 43.86 -32.50 18.16
C GLN A 437 42.97 -33.55 17.45
N GLU A 438 42.47 -34.54 18.16
CA GLU A 438 41.54 -35.53 17.59
C GLU A 438 40.21 -34.87 17.20
N ARG A 439 39.70 -33.99 18.04
CA ARG A 439 38.49 -33.20 17.70
C ARG A 439 38.73 -32.29 16.49
N LEU A 440 39.88 -31.64 16.41
CA LEU A 440 40.26 -30.76 15.30
C LEU A 440 40.33 -31.55 13.96
N SER A 441 40.85 -32.79 13.99
CA SER A 441 40.91 -33.62 12.79
C SER A 441 39.51 -33.99 12.28
N LYS A 442 38.60 -34.41 13.17
CA LYS A 442 37.19 -34.71 12.81
C LYS A 442 36.46 -33.45 12.33
N LEU A 443 36.64 -32.34 13.03
CA LEU A 443 36.02 -31.06 12.68
C LEU A 443 36.44 -30.60 11.28
N ARG A 444 37.70 -30.77 10.90
CA ARG A 444 38.20 -30.45 9.55
C ARG A 444 37.58 -31.32 8.47
N GLU A 445 37.38 -32.63 8.73
CA GLU A 445 36.70 -33.50 7.79
C GLU A 445 35.22 -33.11 7.60
N GLU A 446 34.51 -32.84 8.70
CA GLU A 446 33.12 -32.37 8.68
C GLU A 446 33.02 -31.02 7.96
N LEU A 447 33.97 -30.11 8.22
CA LEU A 447 34.00 -28.76 7.60
C LEU A 447 34.31 -28.83 6.09
N ALA A 448 35.22 -29.74 5.68
CA ALA A 448 35.47 -29.99 4.26
C ALA A 448 34.22 -30.50 3.54
N ASN A 449 33.53 -31.50 4.11
CA ASN A 449 32.29 -32.02 3.55
C ASN A 449 31.18 -30.99 3.44
N LEU A 450 31.02 -30.15 4.48
CA LEU A 450 30.01 -29.05 4.44
C LEU A 450 30.38 -27.98 3.43
N LYS A 451 31.67 -27.64 3.26
CA LYS A 451 32.12 -26.68 2.22
C LYS A 451 31.89 -27.23 0.82
N ASP A 452 32.12 -28.52 0.59
CA ASP A 452 31.83 -29.12 -0.70
C ASP A 452 30.33 -29.13 -1.02
N GLN A 453 29.47 -29.45 -0.03
CA GLN A 453 28.03 -29.35 -0.16
C GLN A 453 27.60 -27.91 -0.44
N PHE A 454 28.10 -26.94 0.33
CA PHE A 454 27.81 -25.52 0.13
C PHE A 454 28.19 -25.06 -1.29
N ASN A 455 29.38 -25.39 -1.76
CA ASN A 455 29.84 -24.98 -3.08
C ASN A 455 29.01 -25.62 -4.21
N ALA A 456 28.64 -26.90 -4.07
CA ALA A 456 27.77 -27.59 -5.02
C ALA A 456 26.36 -26.93 -5.08
N MET A 457 25.76 -26.66 -3.93
CA MET A 457 24.46 -26.03 -3.85
C MET A 457 24.51 -24.57 -4.33
N LYS A 458 25.57 -23.84 -3.98
CA LYS A 458 25.77 -22.46 -4.40
C LYS A 458 25.92 -22.36 -5.93
N SER A 459 26.71 -23.23 -6.54
CA SER A 459 26.88 -23.24 -8.00
C SER A 459 25.57 -23.56 -8.73
N ARG A 460 24.75 -24.44 -8.14
CA ARG A 460 23.42 -24.76 -8.66
C ARG A 460 22.48 -23.55 -8.54
N TRP A 461 22.40 -22.91 -7.39
CA TRP A 461 21.60 -21.71 -7.18
C TRP A 461 22.01 -20.55 -8.12
N GLU A 462 23.34 -20.31 -8.29
CA GLU A 462 23.84 -19.29 -9.22
C GLU A 462 23.49 -19.62 -10.68
N ALA A 463 23.49 -20.88 -11.07
CA ALA A 463 23.08 -21.31 -12.41
C ALA A 463 21.57 -21.08 -12.63
N GLU A 464 20.74 -21.42 -11.65
CA GLU A 464 19.29 -21.21 -11.69
C GLU A 464 18.96 -19.70 -11.76
N LYS A 465 19.61 -18.88 -10.92
CA LYS A 465 19.47 -17.42 -10.94
C LYS A 465 19.84 -16.82 -12.30
N ASN A 466 20.98 -17.20 -12.87
CA ASN A 466 21.41 -16.73 -14.17
C ASN A 466 20.41 -17.10 -15.29
N SER A 467 19.79 -18.27 -15.21
CA SER A 467 18.73 -18.68 -16.14
C SER A 467 17.49 -17.77 -16.07
N VAL A 468 17.06 -17.43 -14.85
CA VAL A 468 15.94 -16.49 -14.64
C VAL A 468 16.27 -15.09 -15.18
N ASP A 469 17.49 -14.59 -14.92
CA ASP A 469 17.93 -13.29 -15.39
C ASP A 469 18.06 -13.24 -16.93
N GLU A 470 18.43 -14.36 -17.59
CA GLU A 470 18.46 -14.45 -19.05
C GLU A 470 17.05 -14.40 -19.65
N VAL A 471 16.08 -15.11 -19.07
CA VAL A 471 14.67 -15.04 -19.47
C VAL A 471 14.13 -13.61 -19.33
N LYS A 472 14.44 -12.93 -18.22
CA LYS A 472 14.07 -11.53 -18.00
C LYS A 472 14.64 -10.62 -19.08
N ARG A 473 15.93 -10.77 -19.40
CA ARG A 473 16.61 -9.98 -20.45
C ARG A 473 15.94 -10.16 -21.80
N LEU A 474 15.67 -11.42 -22.19
CA LEU A 474 15.04 -11.73 -23.47
C LEU A 474 13.60 -11.17 -23.55
N LYS A 475 12.81 -11.25 -22.48
CA LYS A 475 11.48 -10.62 -22.41
C LYS A 475 11.55 -9.10 -22.59
N SER A 476 12.50 -8.43 -21.92
CA SER A 476 12.71 -6.99 -22.06
C SER A 476 13.15 -6.59 -23.49
N GLU A 477 13.98 -7.41 -24.16
CA GLU A 477 14.37 -7.18 -25.55
C GLU A 477 13.17 -7.34 -26.50
N ILE A 478 12.30 -8.32 -26.25
CA ILE A 478 11.05 -8.54 -27.01
C ILE A 478 10.10 -7.37 -26.85
N GLU A 479 9.91 -6.87 -25.61
CA GLU A 479 9.03 -5.71 -25.35
C GLU A 479 9.53 -4.46 -26.08
N LYS A 480 10.84 -4.18 -26.03
CA LYS A 480 11.46 -3.10 -26.83
C LYS A 480 11.24 -3.29 -28.33
N MET A 481 11.38 -4.53 -28.81
CA MET A 481 11.16 -4.84 -30.23
C MET A 481 9.70 -4.59 -30.64
N HIS A 482 8.72 -4.92 -29.78
CA HIS A 482 7.30 -4.59 -30.03
C HIS A 482 7.09 -3.08 -30.09
N ALA A 483 7.66 -2.32 -29.17
CA ALA A 483 7.61 -0.85 -29.19
C ALA A 483 8.25 -0.27 -30.47
N ASP A 484 9.40 -0.79 -30.89
CA ASP A 484 10.07 -0.37 -32.11
C ASP A 484 9.24 -0.67 -33.38
N ILE A 485 8.59 -1.83 -33.42
CA ILE A 485 7.67 -2.19 -34.53
C ILE A 485 6.48 -1.23 -34.58
N GLU A 486 5.85 -0.92 -33.44
CA GLU A 486 4.72 0.01 -33.37
C GLU A 486 5.14 1.42 -33.76
N ASN A 487 6.28 1.90 -33.29
CA ASN A 487 6.86 3.20 -33.65
C ASN A 487 7.19 3.29 -35.14
N ALA A 488 7.77 2.25 -35.71
CA ALA A 488 8.06 2.21 -37.16
C ALA A 488 6.75 2.22 -37.99
N GLN A 489 5.70 1.54 -37.53
CA GLN A 489 4.38 1.60 -38.18
C GLN A 489 3.75 3.00 -38.11
N LEU A 490 3.84 3.67 -36.96
CA LEU A 490 3.35 5.05 -36.77
C LEU A 490 4.09 6.07 -37.65
N ARG A 491 5.39 5.81 -37.92
CA ARG A 491 6.22 6.65 -38.83
C ARG A 491 6.10 6.27 -40.29
N TYR A 492 5.23 5.29 -40.65
CA TYR A 492 5.07 4.76 -42.01
C TYR A 492 6.33 4.08 -42.58
N GLU A 493 7.23 3.64 -41.72
CA GLU A 493 8.45 2.91 -42.09
C GLU A 493 8.18 1.40 -42.22
N TYR A 494 7.35 1.04 -43.20
CA TYR A 494 6.85 -0.33 -43.34
C TYR A 494 7.92 -1.38 -43.59
N GLU A 495 9.00 -1.02 -44.24
CA GLU A 495 10.13 -1.94 -44.52
C GLU A 495 10.87 -2.28 -43.22
N THR A 496 11.16 -1.30 -42.40
CA THR A 496 11.75 -1.48 -41.04
C THR A 496 10.82 -2.31 -40.15
N ALA A 497 9.52 -1.95 -40.07
CA ALA A 497 8.53 -2.68 -39.29
C ALA A 497 8.39 -4.15 -39.76
N ALA A 498 8.43 -4.40 -41.06
CA ALA A 498 8.38 -5.77 -41.61
C ALA A 498 9.63 -6.58 -41.25
N ARG A 499 10.83 -5.99 -41.34
CA ARG A 499 12.09 -6.64 -40.97
C ARG A 499 12.08 -7.05 -39.50
N LEU A 500 11.74 -6.12 -38.60
CA LEU A 500 11.67 -6.36 -37.16
C LEU A 500 10.64 -7.46 -36.84
N ARG A 501 9.42 -7.37 -37.40
CA ARG A 501 8.31 -8.29 -37.13
C ARG A 501 8.51 -9.71 -37.68
N TYR A 502 9.08 -9.86 -38.88
CA TYR A 502 9.17 -11.16 -39.55
C TYR A 502 10.56 -11.81 -39.47
N SER A 503 11.60 -11.07 -39.10
CA SER A 503 12.95 -11.60 -39.02
C SER A 503 13.52 -11.61 -37.60
N GLU A 504 13.51 -10.47 -36.93
CA GLU A 504 14.20 -10.30 -35.65
C GLU A 504 13.34 -10.79 -34.45
N LEU A 505 12.07 -10.42 -34.39
CA LEU A 505 11.15 -10.85 -33.33
C LEU A 505 11.03 -12.37 -33.22
N PRO A 506 10.77 -13.14 -34.30
CA PRO A 506 10.70 -14.60 -34.20
C PRO A 506 11.99 -15.28 -33.77
N ALA A 507 13.14 -14.63 -34.00
CA ALA A 507 14.42 -15.14 -33.54
C ALA A 507 14.59 -14.97 -32.02
N LEU A 508 14.14 -13.85 -31.47
CA LEU A 508 14.11 -13.61 -30.00
C LEU A 508 13.09 -14.51 -29.30
N GLU A 509 11.90 -14.68 -29.88
CA GLU A 509 10.86 -15.57 -29.34
C GLU A 509 11.35 -17.03 -29.28
N ARG A 510 12.09 -17.51 -30.30
CA ARG A 510 12.69 -18.85 -30.24
C ARG A 510 13.73 -18.98 -29.12
N LYS A 511 14.60 -17.99 -28.95
CA LYS A 511 15.58 -17.98 -27.86
C LYS A 511 14.89 -17.98 -26.50
N LEU A 512 13.80 -17.21 -26.36
CA LEU A 512 12.99 -17.20 -25.14
C LEU A 512 12.39 -18.57 -24.86
N GLN A 513 11.77 -19.21 -25.87
CA GLN A 513 11.20 -20.55 -25.74
C GLN A 513 12.25 -21.61 -25.35
N GLU A 514 13.47 -21.53 -25.89
CA GLU A 514 14.58 -22.41 -25.55
C GLU A 514 15.05 -22.18 -24.11
N ALA A 515 15.19 -20.93 -23.68
CA ALA A 515 15.54 -20.57 -22.30
C ALA A 515 14.44 -21.01 -21.30
N GLU A 516 13.17 -20.82 -21.65
CA GLU A 516 12.03 -21.25 -20.83
C GLU A 516 11.95 -22.76 -20.67
N LYS A 517 12.22 -23.55 -21.74
CA LYS A 517 12.27 -25.03 -21.67
C LYS A 517 13.39 -25.51 -20.77
N LEU A 518 14.57 -24.91 -20.88
CA LEU A 518 15.72 -25.26 -20.01
C LEU A 518 15.40 -24.95 -18.53
N SER A 519 14.68 -23.86 -18.26
CA SER A 519 14.19 -23.52 -16.94
C SER A 519 13.14 -24.52 -16.45
N GLU A 520 12.22 -24.97 -17.32
CA GLU A 520 11.16 -25.95 -16.98
C GLU A 520 11.68 -27.34 -16.65
N ASP A 521 12.66 -27.83 -17.41
CA ASP A 521 13.28 -29.13 -17.14
C ASP A 521 14.03 -29.17 -15.79
N SER A 522 14.50 -28.03 -15.31
CA SER A 522 15.17 -27.88 -14.02
C SER A 522 14.24 -27.76 -12.81
N ARG A 523 12.93 -27.53 -13.02
CA ARG A 523 11.96 -27.17 -11.96
C ARG A 523 11.61 -28.27 -10.96
N GLN A 524 11.66 -29.56 -11.32
CA GLN A 524 11.27 -30.65 -10.41
C GLN A 524 12.12 -30.73 -9.13
N ASN A 525 13.27 -30.01 -9.11
CA ASN A 525 14.18 -29.92 -7.97
C ASN A 525 14.78 -28.50 -7.81
N SER A 526 14.13 -27.45 -8.31
CA SER A 526 14.66 -26.08 -8.23
C SER A 526 14.71 -25.58 -6.80
N MET A 527 15.76 -24.85 -6.45
CA MET A 527 15.93 -24.13 -5.19
C MET A 527 15.29 -22.72 -5.25
N VAL A 528 14.94 -22.27 -6.45
CA VAL A 528 14.41 -20.93 -6.72
C VAL A 528 13.00 -21.05 -7.26
N HIS A 529 12.04 -20.42 -6.59
CA HIS A 529 10.67 -20.22 -7.09
C HIS A 529 10.63 -18.93 -7.91
N ASP A 530 10.26 -19.03 -9.19
CA ASP A 530 10.21 -17.91 -10.14
C ASP A 530 8.77 -17.51 -10.52
N THR A 531 7.79 -18.07 -9.84
CA THR A 531 6.39 -18.01 -10.26
C THR A 531 5.49 -17.55 -9.12
N VAL A 532 4.69 -16.51 -9.38
CA VAL A 532 3.63 -16.04 -8.48
C VAL A 532 2.40 -16.90 -8.66
N THR A 533 1.94 -17.55 -7.60
CA THR A 533 0.74 -18.38 -7.55
C THR A 533 -0.32 -17.78 -6.61
N GLU A 534 -1.43 -18.47 -6.45
CA GLU A 534 -2.47 -18.12 -5.49
C GLU A 534 -1.97 -18.14 -4.03
N GLU A 535 -0.96 -18.96 -3.72
CA GLU A 535 -0.40 -19.10 -2.37
C GLU A 535 0.31 -17.82 -1.93
N GLU A 536 1.13 -17.21 -2.79
CA GLU A 536 1.81 -15.95 -2.48
C GLU A 536 0.81 -14.82 -2.29
N ILE A 537 -0.18 -14.71 -3.18
CA ILE A 537 -1.25 -13.72 -3.06
C ILE A 537 -2.00 -13.90 -1.74
N SER A 538 -2.40 -15.12 -1.40
CA SER A 538 -3.11 -15.41 -0.15
C SER A 538 -2.26 -15.12 1.09
N GLY A 539 -0.95 -15.39 1.00
CA GLY A 539 0.02 -15.06 2.05
C GLY A 539 0.13 -13.56 2.32
N ILE A 540 0.15 -12.75 1.26
CA ILE A 540 0.20 -11.29 1.38
C ILE A 540 -1.13 -10.75 1.92
N VAL A 541 -2.26 -11.23 1.43
CA VAL A 541 -3.57 -10.86 1.98
C VAL A 541 -3.65 -11.20 3.46
N ALA A 542 -3.15 -12.37 3.87
CA ALA A 542 -3.08 -12.77 5.27
C ALA A 542 -2.20 -11.81 6.10
N LYS A 543 -1.07 -11.38 5.57
CA LYS A 543 -0.17 -10.41 6.22
C LYS A 543 -0.82 -9.02 6.37
N TRP A 544 -1.52 -8.54 5.35
CA TRP A 544 -2.16 -7.22 5.39
C TRP A 544 -3.39 -7.17 6.29
N THR A 545 -4.19 -8.23 6.25
CA THR A 545 -5.47 -8.28 6.99
C THR A 545 -5.37 -8.93 8.35
N GLY A 546 -4.29 -9.67 8.62
CA GLY A 546 -4.15 -10.51 9.81
C GLY A 546 -5.00 -11.78 9.77
N ILE A 547 -5.60 -12.13 8.63
CA ILE A 547 -6.47 -13.30 8.45
C ILE A 547 -5.66 -14.42 7.79
N PRO A 548 -5.62 -15.63 8.34
CA PRO A 548 -4.86 -16.74 7.78
C PRO A 548 -5.54 -17.33 6.53
N VAL A 549 -5.54 -16.57 5.42
CA VAL A 549 -6.26 -16.87 4.18
C VAL A 549 -5.84 -18.21 3.57
N GLN A 550 -4.56 -18.60 3.69
CA GLN A 550 -4.08 -19.91 3.21
C GLN A 550 -4.79 -21.09 3.86
N LYS A 551 -5.02 -21.01 5.18
CA LYS A 551 -5.77 -22.04 5.92
C LYS A 551 -7.26 -22.05 5.61
N LEU A 552 -7.79 -20.90 5.15
CA LEU A 552 -9.20 -20.77 4.76
C LEU A 552 -9.50 -21.42 3.41
N MET A 553 -8.54 -21.51 2.50
CA MET A 553 -8.75 -22.04 1.14
C MET A 553 -8.78 -23.58 1.06
N GLU A 554 -7.87 -24.27 1.74
CA GLU A 554 -7.74 -25.74 1.64
C GLU A 554 -8.61 -26.54 2.62
N GLY A 555 -8.90 -25.96 3.80
CA GLY A 555 -9.59 -26.64 4.87
C GLY A 555 -11.00 -26.10 5.18
N GLU A 556 -11.45 -25.02 4.55
CA GLU A 556 -12.67 -24.31 4.95
C GLU A 556 -13.91 -25.20 4.85
N ARG A 557 -14.04 -26.00 3.78
CA ARG A 557 -15.18 -26.93 3.62
C ARG A 557 -15.17 -28.03 4.66
N GLU A 558 -14.03 -28.67 4.89
CA GLU A 558 -13.91 -29.74 5.91
C GLU A 558 -14.04 -29.17 7.31
N LYS A 559 -13.39 -28.06 7.62
CA LYS A 559 -13.50 -27.38 8.92
C LYS A 559 -14.92 -27.00 9.26
N ILE A 560 -15.68 -26.46 8.29
CA ILE A 560 -17.07 -26.04 8.49
C ILE A 560 -17.99 -27.26 8.60
N LEU A 561 -17.73 -28.33 7.87
CA LEU A 561 -18.50 -29.58 7.97
C LEU A 561 -18.32 -30.27 9.32
N HIS A 562 -17.17 -30.08 9.98
CA HIS A 562 -16.84 -30.61 11.30
C HIS A 562 -16.74 -29.53 12.39
N LEU A 563 -17.42 -28.39 12.16
CA LEU A 563 -17.38 -27.27 13.10
C LEU A 563 -17.97 -27.62 14.47
N ASP A 564 -19.04 -28.45 14.51
CA ASP A 564 -19.65 -28.97 15.71
C ASP A 564 -18.63 -29.76 16.57
N ASP A 565 -17.89 -30.67 15.97
CA ASP A 565 -16.85 -31.46 16.67
C ASP A 565 -15.76 -30.56 17.24
N GLN A 566 -15.39 -29.50 16.54
CA GLN A 566 -14.37 -28.56 17.02
C GLN A 566 -14.89 -27.71 18.17
N LEU A 567 -16.12 -27.23 18.09
CA LEU A 567 -16.74 -26.45 19.17
C LEU A 567 -16.93 -27.28 20.44
N HIS A 568 -17.32 -28.58 20.33
CA HIS A 568 -17.45 -29.49 21.46
C HIS A 568 -16.14 -29.79 22.19
N LYS A 569 -14.97 -29.61 21.57
CA LYS A 569 -13.68 -29.72 22.28
C LYS A 569 -13.52 -28.68 23.41
N ARG A 570 -14.17 -27.53 23.29
CA ARG A 570 -14.09 -26.43 24.28
C ARG A 570 -15.39 -26.20 25.03
N VAL A 571 -16.53 -26.49 24.41
CA VAL A 571 -17.87 -26.23 24.97
C VAL A 571 -18.54 -27.54 25.32
N VAL A 572 -18.74 -27.77 26.60
CA VAL A 572 -19.33 -29.03 27.14
C VAL A 572 -20.80 -28.82 27.49
N GLY A 573 -21.65 -29.76 27.06
CA GLY A 573 -23.06 -29.86 27.49
C GLY A 573 -23.99 -28.80 26.92
N GLN A 574 -23.67 -28.20 25.77
CA GLN A 574 -24.50 -27.20 25.08
C GLN A 574 -24.77 -27.62 23.63
N ASP A 575 -25.15 -28.89 23.42
CA ASP A 575 -25.26 -29.51 22.11
C ASP A 575 -26.24 -28.77 21.18
N GLU A 576 -27.39 -28.34 21.71
CA GLU A 576 -28.38 -27.57 20.94
C GLU A 576 -27.83 -26.19 20.52
N ALA A 577 -27.06 -25.55 21.40
CA ALA A 577 -26.44 -24.25 21.09
C ALA A 577 -25.38 -24.39 19.98
N VAL A 578 -24.53 -25.40 20.08
CA VAL A 578 -23.49 -25.68 19.08
C VAL A 578 -24.13 -26.04 17.74
N GLN A 579 -25.13 -26.91 17.73
CA GLN A 579 -25.81 -27.32 16.51
C GLN A 579 -26.46 -26.12 15.80
N LYS A 580 -27.27 -25.29 16.48
CA LYS A 580 -27.93 -24.13 15.88
C LYS A 580 -26.94 -23.11 15.29
N VAL A 581 -25.85 -22.86 15.99
CA VAL A 581 -24.79 -21.98 15.50
C VAL A 581 -24.11 -22.55 14.25
N THR A 582 -23.76 -23.84 14.29
CA THR A 582 -23.14 -24.53 13.16
C THR A 582 -24.03 -24.51 11.93
N GLU A 583 -25.34 -24.81 12.07
CA GLU A 583 -26.30 -24.78 10.98
C GLU A 583 -26.46 -23.42 10.35
N ALA A 584 -26.48 -22.33 11.15
CA ALA A 584 -26.56 -20.97 10.63
C ALA A 584 -25.30 -20.56 9.84
N ILE A 585 -24.13 -20.93 10.37
CA ILE A 585 -22.85 -20.69 9.68
C ILE A 585 -22.75 -21.49 8.37
N LEU A 586 -23.19 -22.76 8.37
CA LEU A 586 -23.25 -23.60 7.17
C LEU A 586 -24.13 -22.94 6.10
N ARG A 587 -25.33 -22.45 6.46
CA ARG A 587 -26.24 -21.75 5.52
C ARG A 587 -25.57 -20.52 4.91
N SER A 588 -24.88 -19.71 5.73
CA SER A 588 -24.20 -18.51 5.26
C SER A 588 -23.01 -18.85 4.32
N ARG A 589 -22.19 -19.82 4.68
CA ARG A 589 -21.01 -20.22 3.89
C ARG A 589 -21.37 -20.99 2.60
N ALA A 590 -22.52 -21.65 2.58
CA ALA A 590 -23.05 -22.25 1.38
C ALA A 590 -23.61 -21.23 0.36
N GLY A 591 -23.60 -19.93 0.69
CA GLY A 591 -24.11 -18.86 -0.18
C GLY A 591 -25.63 -18.82 -0.30
N ILE A 592 -26.37 -19.47 0.62
CA ILE A 592 -27.85 -19.52 0.62
C ILE A 592 -28.43 -18.35 1.43
N ALA A 593 -27.66 -17.81 2.39
CA ALA A 593 -28.05 -16.65 3.19
C ALA A 593 -27.91 -15.33 2.39
N ASP A 594 -28.59 -14.27 2.84
CA ASP A 594 -28.50 -12.94 2.22
C ASP A 594 -27.05 -12.41 2.31
N PRO A 595 -26.39 -12.10 1.18
CA PRO A 595 -24.99 -11.63 1.16
C PRO A 595 -24.83 -10.23 1.80
N ASN A 596 -25.90 -9.50 2.04
CA ASN A 596 -25.86 -8.18 2.67
C ASN A 596 -25.92 -8.22 4.19
N ARG A 597 -26.06 -9.37 4.81
CA ARG A 597 -26.14 -9.56 6.26
C ARG A 597 -24.84 -10.09 6.85
N PRO A 598 -24.62 -9.96 8.17
CA PRO A 598 -23.52 -10.64 8.86
C PRO A 598 -23.55 -12.17 8.63
N ILE A 599 -22.39 -12.84 8.80
CA ILE A 599 -22.28 -14.31 8.64
C ILE A 599 -23.28 -15.05 9.53
N GLY A 600 -23.55 -14.51 10.73
CA GLY A 600 -24.56 -15.01 11.66
C GLY A 600 -24.82 -14.02 12.77
N SER A 601 -26.04 -14.04 13.28
CA SER A 601 -26.51 -13.15 14.34
C SER A 601 -27.28 -13.95 15.39
N PHE A 602 -26.76 -14.00 16.63
CA PHE A 602 -27.20 -14.89 17.67
C PHE A 602 -27.51 -14.15 18.97
N LEU A 603 -28.62 -14.54 19.64
CA LEU A 603 -28.89 -14.12 20.99
C LEU A 603 -28.73 -15.32 21.95
N PHE A 604 -27.74 -15.26 22.83
CA PHE A 604 -27.44 -16.29 23.82
C PHE A 604 -28.12 -15.94 25.15
N LEU A 605 -29.08 -16.75 25.54
CA LEU A 605 -29.85 -16.59 26.81
C LEU A 605 -29.45 -17.67 27.81
N GLY A 606 -29.30 -17.32 29.05
CA GLY A 606 -29.07 -18.29 30.11
C GLY A 606 -28.29 -17.75 31.30
N PRO A 607 -28.12 -18.55 32.36
CA PRO A 607 -27.40 -18.15 33.55
C PRO A 607 -25.96 -17.76 33.33
N THR A 608 -25.33 -17.11 34.28
CA THR A 608 -23.93 -16.77 34.22
C THR A 608 -23.06 -18.04 34.32
N GLY A 609 -21.95 -18.12 33.56
CA GLY A 609 -20.98 -19.20 33.71
C GLY A 609 -21.35 -20.53 33.05
N VAL A 610 -22.33 -20.56 32.12
CA VAL A 610 -22.75 -21.76 31.38
C VAL A 610 -22.04 -21.95 30.03
N GLY A 611 -21.13 -21.07 29.65
CA GLY A 611 -20.32 -21.22 28.43
C GLY A 611 -20.65 -20.26 27.31
N LYS A 612 -21.53 -19.25 27.46
CA LYS A 612 -21.88 -18.26 26.40
C LYS A 612 -20.66 -17.59 25.76
N THR A 613 -19.80 -17.03 26.59
CA THR A 613 -18.56 -16.34 26.12
C THR A 613 -17.52 -17.36 25.59
N GLU A 614 -17.50 -18.59 26.12
CA GLU A 614 -16.57 -19.61 25.64
C GLU A 614 -16.96 -20.11 24.26
N LEU A 615 -18.26 -20.24 23.95
CA LEU A 615 -18.72 -20.57 22.61
C LEU A 615 -18.32 -19.45 21.61
N ALA A 616 -18.43 -18.18 22.01
CA ALA A 616 -17.98 -17.06 21.18
C ALA A 616 -16.47 -17.11 20.89
N LYS A 617 -15.65 -17.46 21.88
CA LYS A 617 -14.20 -17.66 21.72
C LYS A 617 -13.87 -18.85 20.83
N SER A 618 -14.54 -19.97 21.03
CA SER A 618 -14.35 -21.16 20.22
C SER A 618 -14.72 -20.92 18.77
N LEU A 619 -15.78 -20.13 18.51
CA LEU A 619 -16.16 -19.70 17.17
C LEU A 619 -15.08 -18.82 16.51
N ALA A 620 -14.52 -17.86 17.24
CA ALA A 620 -13.45 -17.02 16.74
C ALA A 620 -12.21 -17.83 16.36
N GLU A 621 -11.83 -18.79 17.23
CA GLU A 621 -10.71 -19.69 16.99
C GLU A 621 -10.97 -20.62 15.78
N SER A 622 -12.18 -21.22 15.69
CA SER A 622 -12.50 -22.18 14.64
C SER A 622 -12.65 -21.53 13.26
N LEU A 623 -13.22 -20.32 13.19
CA LEU A 623 -13.53 -19.63 11.92
C LEU A 623 -12.48 -18.60 11.49
N PHE A 624 -11.76 -18.01 12.46
CA PHE A 624 -10.79 -16.96 12.22
C PHE A 624 -9.39 -17.31 12.75
N ASP A 625 -9.17 -18.58 13.14
CA ASP A 625 -7.91 -19.18 13.60
C ASP A 625 -7.24 -18.46 14.79
N ASP A 626 -7.93 -17.53 15.46
CA ASP A 626 -7.45 -16.82 16.63
C ASP A 626 -8.59 -16.49 17.61
N GLU A 627 -8.49 -16.96 18.84
CA GLU A 627 -9.49 -16.64 19.89
C GLU A 627 -9.54 -15.15 20.27
N HIS A 628 -8.53 -14.35 19.86
CA HIS A 628 -8.47 -12.91 20.07
C HIS A 628 -9.17 -12.09 18.95
N ASN A 629 -9.68 -12.75 17.92
CA ASN A 629 -10.49 -12.10 16.90
C ASN A 629 -11.94 -11.89 17.39
N ILE A 630 -12.05 -11.37 18.61
CA ILE A 630 -13.30 -10.95 19.24
C ILE A 630 -13.24 -9.47 19.57
N VAL A 631 -14.29 -8.75 19.13
CA VAL A 631 -14.59 -7.39 19.57
C VAL A 631 -15.64 -7.49 20.68
N ARG A 632 -15.22 -7.37 21.94
CA ARG A 632 -16.13 -7.45 23.08
C ARG A 632 -16.56 -6.06 23.54
N ILE A 633 -17.86 -5.85 23.62
CA ILE A 633 -18.48 -4.60 24.07
C ILE A 633 -19.42 -4.92 25.23
N ASP A 634 -19.14 -4.38 26.41
CA ASP A 634 -19.95 -4.56 27.60
C ASP A 634 -21.04 -3.49 27.61
N MET A 635 -22.31 -3.90 27.53
CA MET A 635 -23.43 -2.98 27.43
C MET A 635 -23.73 -2.24 28.74
N THR A 636 -23.13 -2.63 29.87
CA THR A 636 -23.19 -1.87 31.11
C THR A 636 -22.57 -0.47 31.01
N GLU A 637 -21.62 -0.30 30.07
CA GLU A 637 -21.00 1.00 29.78
C GLU A 637 -21.88 1.90 28.87
N TYR A 638 -22.95 1.34 28.28
CA TYR A 638 -23.80 2.01 27.28
C TYR A 638 -25.26 2.16 27.74
N MET A 639 -25.46 2.33 29.03
CA MET A 639 -26.77 2.52 29.64
C MET A 639 -27.34 3.93 29.37
N GLU A 640 -26.49 4.92 29.16
CA GLU A 640 -26.88 6.31 28.94
C GLU A 640 -26.84 6.69 27.48
N LYS A 641 -27.70 7.62 27.06
CA LYS A 641 -27.78 8.09 25.67
C LYS A 641 -26.44 8.63 25.11
N PHE A 642 -25.70 9.36 25.92
CA PHE A 642 -24.39 9.89 25.48
C PHE A 642 -23.35 8.81 25.26
N SER A 643 -23.41 7.70 25.94
CA SER A 643 -22.48 6.58 25.75
C SER A 643 -22.67 5.92 24.39
N VAL A 644 -23.89 5.97 23.82
CA VAL A 644 -24.18 5.36 22.51
C VAL A 644 -23.36 6.00 21.38
N SER A 645 -23.11 7.31 21.44
CA SER A 645 -22.26 7.99 20.46
C SER A 645 -20.80 7.50 20.46
N ARG A 646 -20.33 6.88 21.54
CA ARG A 646 -18.99 6.26 21.59
C ARG A 646 -18.89 5.02 20.70
N LEU A 647 -20.00 4.35 20.38
CA LEU A 647 -19.99 3.19 19.49
C LEU A 647 -19.69 3.57 18.03
N ILE A 648 -20.29 4.66 17.56
CA ILE A 648 -20.23 5.10 16.16
C ILE A 648 -19.41 6.38 15.94
N GLY A 649 -18.95 7.00 17.03
CA GLY A 649 -18.21 8.27 17.04
C GLY A 649 -19.06 9.46 17.45
N ALA A 650 -18.40 10.50 17.99
CA ALA A 650 -19.04 11.73 18.41
C ALA A 650 -19.45 12.58 17.18
N PRO A 651 -20.59 13.30 17.22
CA PRO A 651 -20.96 14.23 16.15
C PRO A 651 -19.92 15.36 15.95
N PRO A 652 -19.88 15.99 14.76
CA PRO A 652 -18.98 17.11 14.49
C PRO A 652 -19.12 18.23 15.54
N GLY A 653 -17.99 18.70 16.08
CA GLY A 653 -17.93 19.76 17.09
C GLY A 653 -17.94 19.27 18.55
N TYR A 654 -18.06 17.97 18.81
CA TYR A 654 -17.94 17.40 20.14
C TYR A 654 -16.55 16.81 20.38
N VAL A 655 -16.11 16.76 21.64
CA VAL A 655 -14.85 16.14 22.06
C VAL A 655 -14.88 14.65 21.70
N GLY A 656 -13.81 14.15 21.05
CA GLY A 656 -13.70 12.77 20.60
C GLY A 656 -14.17 12.53 19.14
N TYR A 657 -14.51 13.56 18.37
CA TYR A 657 -14.88 13.42 16.95
C TYR A 657 -13.77 12.76 16.11
N ASP A 658 -12.51 13.14 16.34
CA ASP A 658 -11.35 12.61 15.59
C ASP A 658 -10.96 11.18 15.99
N GLU A 659 -11.41 10.69 17.15
CA GLU A 659 -11.07 9.36 17.66
C GLU A 659 -11.88 8.23 16.99
N GLY A 660 -12.98 8.56 16.30
CA GLY A 660 -13.90 7.57 15.72
C GLY A 660 -14.72 6.81 16.76
N GLY A 661 -15.58 5.87 16.32
CA GLY A 661 -16.40 5.06 17.21
C GLY A 661 -15.68 3.78 17.64
N GLN A 662 -15.87 3.36 18.89
CA GLN A 662 -15.23 2.15 19.43
C GLN A 662 -15.61 0.88 18.65
N LEU A 663 -16.89 0.72 18.31
CA LEU A 663 -17.37 -0.40 17.53
C LEU A 663 -16.90 -0.30 16.07
N THR A 664 -17.09 0.86 15.46
CA THR A 664 -16.78 1.08 14.03
C THR A 664 -15.29 0.97 13.77
N GLU A 665 -14.43 1.56 14.59
CA GLU A 665 -12.97 1.44 14.45
C GLU A 665 -12.46 0.01 14.74
N ALA A 666 -13.03 -0.68 15.73
CA ALA A 666 -12.63 -2.05 16.04
C ALA A 666 -12.93 -3.00 14.87
N VAL A 667 -14.14 -2.91 14.29
CA VAL A 667 -14.54 -3.74 13.16
C VAL A 667 -13.81 -3.33 11.88
N ARG A 668 -13.57 -2.04 11.65
CA ARG A 668 -12.77 -1.57 10.51
C ARG A 668 -11.35 -2.15 10.52
N ARG A 669 -10.75 -2.26 11.72
CA ARG A 669 -9.41 -2.87 11.89
C ARG A 669 -9.43 -4.39 11.87
N LYS A 670 -10.53 -5.02 12.27
CA LYS A 670 -10.73 -6.48 12.32
C LYS A 670 -12.07 -6.85 11.66
N PRO A 671 -12.18 -6.76 10.33
CA PRO A 671 -13.45 -7.02 9.62
C PRO A 671 -13.90 -8.49 9.71
N TYR A 672 -12.99 -9.40 10.03
CA TYR A 672 -13.26 -10.82 10.29
C TYR A 672 -13.14 -11.08 11.79
N SER A 673 -14.24 -10.89 12.50
CA SER A 673 -14.26 -11.02 13.95
C SER A 673 -15.63 -11.44 14.47
N VAL A 674 -15.65 -11.97 15.67
CA VAL A 674 -16.87 -12.15 16.46
C VAL A 674 -17.11 -10.86 17.24
N VAL A 675 -18.24 -10.20 17.00
CA VAL A 675 -18.64 -9.02 17.76
C VAL A 675 -19.57 -9.46 18.87
N LEU A 676 -19.09 -9.41 20.10
CA LEU A 676 -19.79 -9.87 21.30
C LEU A 676 -20.34 -8.67 22.10
N PHE A 677 -21.65 -8.51 22.11
CA PHE A 677 -22.35 -7.55 22.96
C PHE A 677 -22.77 -8.26 24.25
N ASP A 678 -22.08 -7.98 25.35
CA ASP A 678 -22.33 -8.65 26.64
C ASP A 678 -23.40 -7.86 27.44
N GLU A 679 -24.31 -8.56 28.10
CA GLU A 679 -25.41 -8.02 28.89
C GLU A 679 -26.32 -7.03 28.12
N ILE A 680 -26.79 -7.45 26.93
CA ILE A 680 -27.56 -6.57 26.00
C ILE A 680 -28.82 -5.96 26.63
N GLU A 681 -29.39 -6.59 27.63
CA GLU A 681 -30.55 -6.08 28.41
C GLU A 681 -30.26 -4.78 29.16
N LYS A 682 -28.98 -4.42 29.35
CA LYS A 682 -28.57 -3.18 30.02
C LYS A 682 -28.42 -2.02 29.05
N ALA A 683 -28.41 -2.28 27.76
CA ALA A 683 -28.15 -1.28 26.73
C ALA A 683 -29.27 -0.22 26.67
N HIS A 684 -28.85 1.04 26.36
CA HIS A 684 -29.81 2.09 26.04
C HIS A 684 -30.64 1.73 24.80
N PRO A 685 -31.93 2.11 24.69
CA PRO A 685 -32.76 1.81 23.51
C PRO A 685 -32.18 2.26 22.15
N ASP A 686 -31.37 3.30 22.10
CA ASP A 686 -30.73 3.75 20.85
C ASP A 686 -29.66 2.79 20.34
N VAL A 687 -29.08 1.93 21.16
CA VAL A 687 -28.14 0.86 20.72
C VAL A 687 -28.85 -0.13 19.80
N PHE A 688 -30.10 -0.45 20.07
CA PHE A 688 -30.90 -1.35 19.23
C PHE A 688 -31.12 -0.79 17.82
N ASN A 689 -31.21 0.54 17.67
CA ASN A 689 -31.34 1.18 16.36
C ASN A 689 -30.05 0.97 15.53
N ILE A 690 -28.88 1.05 16.17
CA ILE A 690 -27.57 0.74 15.54
C ILE A 690 -27.52 -0.73 15.15
N LEU A 691 -27.90 -1.63 16.07
CA LEU A 691 -27.90 -3.07 15.81
C LEU A 691 -28.86 -3.46 14.68
N LEU A 692 -30.04 -2.84 14.61
CA LEU A 692 -30.97 -3.07 13.49
C LEU A 692 -30.34 -2.75 12.14
N GLN A 693 -29.63 -1.64 12.03
CA GLN A 693 -28.95 -1.27 10.80
C GLN A 693 -27.86 -2.30 10.43
N ILE A 694 -27.08 -2.77 11.40
CA ILE A 694 -26.05 -3.79 11.20
C ILE A 694 -26.69 -5.12 10.75
N LEU A 695 -27.79 -5.55 11.39
CA LEU A 695 -28.46 -6.81 11.13
C LEU A 695 -29.20 -6.82 9.78
N ASP A 696 -29.68 -5.66 9.29
CA ASP A 696 -30.40 -5.55 8.01
C ASP A 696 -29.47 -5.30 6.84
N ASP A 697 -28.60 -4.30 6.95
CA ASP A 697 -27.77 -3.79 5.84
C ASP A 697 -26.33 -4.34 5.89
N GLY A 698 -25.94 -5.02 6.98
CA GLY A 698 -24.56 -5.50 7.20
C GLY A 698 -23.52 -4.39 7.23
N ARG A 699 -23.94 -3.14 7.43
CA ARG A 699 -23.03 -1.98 7.46
C ARG A 699 -23.57 -0.87 8.33
N ILE A 700 -22.69 0.01 8.77
CA ILE A 700 -23.05 1.23 9.48
C ILE A 700 -22.17 2.39 9.04
N THR A 701 -22.71 3.60 9.00
CA THR A 701 -21.93 4.82 8.73
C THR A 701 -21.53 5.45 10.06
N ASP A 702 -20.22 5.70 10.23
CA ASP A 702 -19.69 6.36 11.42
C ASP A 702 -19.97 7.88 11.41
N SER A 703 -19.63 8.56 12.50
CA SER A 703 -19.81 10.02 12.63
C SER A 703 -18.96 10.84 11.65
N GLN A 704 -17.94 10.24 11.04
CA GLN A 704 -17.08 10.87 10.04
C GLN A 704 -17.58 10.64 8.60
N GLY A 705 -18.72 9.94 8.44
CA GLY A 705 -19.30 9.64 7.12
C GLY A 705 -18.72 8.38 6.47
N ARG A 706 -17.83 7.64 7.14
CA ARG A 706 -17.24 6.41 6.61
C ARG A 706 -18.17 5.22 6.84
N THR A 707 -18.40 4.42 5.82
CA THR A 707 -19.19 3.19 5.92
C THR A 707 -18.29 2.05 6.38
N VAL A 708 -18.68 1.39 7.47
CA VAL A 708 -18.00 0.21 8.04
C VAL A 708 -18.83 -1.03 7.74
N ASP A 709 -18.17 -2.05 7.16
CA ASP A 709 -18.78 -3.30 6.73
C ASP A 709 -18.75 -4.35 7.84
N PHE A 710 -19.90 -4.96 8.12
CA PHE A 710 -20.10 -6.03 9.11
C PHE A 710 -20.46 -7.37 8.46
N LYS A 711 -20.49 -7.46 7.13
CA LYS A 711 -20.91 -8.69 6.41
C LYS A 711 -20.04 -9.90 6.72
N ASN A 712 -18.78 -9.67 7.08
CA ASN A 712 -17.81 -10.70 7.42
C ASN A 712 -17.71 -10.96 8.93
N THR A 713 -18.59 -10.36 9.75
CA THR A 713 -18.61 -10.55 11.20
C THR A 713 -19.68 -11.54 11.64
N ILE A 714 -19.51 -12.09 12.84
CA ILE A 714 -20.52 -12.85 13.56
C ILE A 714 -20.96 -12.00 14.75
N ILE A 715 -22.26 -11.69 14.82
CA ILE A 715 -22.84 -10.89 15.90
C ILE A 715 -23.37 -11.82 16.97
N ILE A 716 -22.85 -11.69 18.19
CA ILE A 716 -23.32 -12.45 19.35
C ILE A 716 -23.76 -11.48 20.44
N LEU A 717 -24.99 -11.64 20.88
CA LEU A 717 -25.58 -10.88 21.96
C LEU A 717 -25.75 -11.83 23.15
N THR A 718 -25.27 -11.47 24.32
CA THR A 718 -25.52 -12.31 25.53
C THR A 718 -26.51 -11.62 26.48
N SER A 719 -27.35 -12.39 27.10
CA SER A 719 -28.29 -11.90 28.09
C SER A 719 -28.48 -12.92 29.22
N ASN A 720 -28.78 -12.40 30.42
CA ASN A 720 -29.12 -13.16 31.59
C ASN A 720 -30.63 -13.13 31.88
N LEU A 721 -31.44 -12.56 30.98
CA LEU A 721 -32.90 -12.50 31.12
C LEU A 721 -33.51 -13.91 31.25
N GLY A 722 -34.44 -14.06 32.14
CA GLY A 722 -35.14 -15.31 32.37
C GLY A 722 -34.30 -16.41 33.05
N SER A 723 -33.10 -16.10 33.52
CA SER A 723 -32.19 -17.10 34.15
C SER A 723 -32.79 -17.77 35.36
N SER A 724 -33.63 -17.08 36.16
CA SER A 724 -34.36 -17.65 37.29
C SER A 724 -35.32 -18.76 36.86
N TYR A 725 -36.09 -18.56 35.78
CA TYR A 725 -37.02 -19.57 35.26
C TYR A 725 -36.26 -20.79 34.70
N LEU A 726 -35.10 -20.58 34.11
CA LEU A 726 -34.25 -21.68 33.63
C LEU A 726 -33.69 -22.54 34.78
N LEU A 727 -33.32 -21.92 35.88
CA LEU A 727 -32.81 -22.61 37.07
C LEU A 727 -33.90 -23.38 37.81
N ASP A 728 -35.09 -22.79 37.93
CA ASP A 728 -36.25 -23.40 38.63
C ASP A 728 -36.90 -24.48 37.75
N GLY A 729 -36.76 -24.43 36.42
CA GLY A 729 -37.35 -25.37 35.47
C GLY A 729 -36.46 -26.54 35.04
N ILE A 730 -35.39 -26.86 35.78
CA ILE A 730 -34.53 -28.01 35.46
C ILE A 730 -35.26 -29.32 35.82
N LEU A 731 -35.39 -30.20 34.85
CA LEU A 731 -35.90 -31.56 35.04
C LEU A 731 -34.76 -32.50 35.53
N PRO A 732 -35.14 -33.68 36.16
CA PRO A 732 -34.15 -34.62 36.66
C PRO A 732 -33.17 -35.15 35.62
N ASP A 733 -33.49 -35.12 34.35
CA ASP A 733 -32.66 -35.49 33.23
C ASP A 733 -31.73 -34.34 32.72
N GLY A 734 -31.76 -33.16 33.40
CA GLY A 734 -30.97 -31.98 33.02
C GLY A 734 -31.56 -31.15 31.88
N SER A 735 -32.72 -31.54 31.34
CA SER A 735 -33.46 -30.76 30.35
C SER A 735 -34.25 -29.62 31.00
N ILE A 736 -34.64 -28.61 30.22
CA ILE A 736 -35.47 -27.49 30.67
C ILE A 736 -36.93 -27.80 30.36
N SER A 737 -37.84 -27.60 31.34
CA SER A 737 -39.28 -27.79 31.12
C SER A 737 -39.81 -26.83 30.03
N ALA A 738 -40.82 -27.28 29.27
CA ALA A 738 -41.45 -26.47 28.24
C ALA A 738 -42.08 -25.17 28.82
N GLU A 739 -42.62 -25.26 30.04
CA GLU A 739 -43.18 -24.12 30.76
C GLU A 739 -42.11 -23.05 31.08
N ALA A 740 -40.93 -23.47 31.52
CA ALA A 740 -39.81 -22.54 31.77
C ALA A 740 -39.32 -21.88 30.46
N GLN A 741 -39.23 -22.62 29.36
CA GLN A 741 -38.91 -22.06 28.05
C GLN A 741 -39.92 -21.03 27.59
N GLU A 742 -41.22 -21.29 27.74
CA GLU A 742 -42.30 -20.35 27.41
C GLU A 742 -42.20 -19.07 28.26
N MET A 743 -41.92 -19.18 29.56
CA MET A 743 -41.75 -18.04 30.45
C MET A 743 -40.56 -17.17 30.04
N VAL A 744 -39.43 -17.78 29.72
CA VAL A 744 -38.24 -17.05 29.21
C VAL A 744 -38.54 -16.34 27.92
N MET A 745 -39.22 -17.00 26.96
CA MET A 745 -39.60 -16.40 25.70
C MET A 745 -40.64 -15.28 25.87
N ALA A 746 -41.52 -15.39 26.85
CA ALA A 746 -42.46 -14.31 27.18
C ALA A 746 -41.76 -13.08 27.77
N GLU A 747 -40.78 -13.28 28.64
CA GLU A 747 -39.97 -12.20 29.20
C GLU A 747 -39.09 -11.54 28.15
N LEU A 748 -38.50 -12.31 27.25
CA LEU A 748 -37.75 -11.82 26.13
C LEU A 748 -38.60 -10.87 25.24
N LYS A 749 -39.82 -11.27 24.89
CA LYS A 749 -40.76 -10.48 24.10
C LYS A 749 -41.24 -9.21 24.81
N ARG A 750 -41.14 -9.15 26.13
CA ARG A 750 -41.40 -7.92 26.91
C ARG A 750 -40.24 -6.97 26.95
N SER A 751 -39.03 -7.52 26.98
CA SER A 751 -37.80 -6.74 27.11
C SER A 751 -37.29 -6.20 25.79
N PHE A 752 -37.48 -6.92 24.68
CA PHE A 752 -37.00 -6.55 23.35
C PHE A 752 -38.15 -6.33 22.36
N ARG A 753 -37.94 -5.40 21.42
CA ARG A 753 -38.94 -5.13 20.39
C ARG A 753 -39.05 -6.34 19.42
N PRO A 754 -40.25 -6.70 18.98
CA PRO A 754 -40.42 -7.82 18.05
C PRO A 754 -39.62 -7.68 16.76
N GLU A 755 -39.48 -6.44 16.23
CA GLU A 755 -38.68 -6.14 15.04
C GLU A 755 -37.22 -6.52 15.21
N PHE A 756 -36.62 -6.34 16.38
CA PHE A 756 -35.26 -6.73 16.68
C PHE A 756 -35.08 -8.25 16.75
N LEU A 757 -35.95 -8.93 17.45
CA LEU A 757 -35.92 -10.39 17.61
C LEU A 757 -36.08 -11.12 16.27
N ASN A 758 -36.90 -10.57 15.35
CA ASN A 758 -37.11 -11.14 14.02
C ASN A 758 -35.93 -10.95 13.05
N ARG A 759 -34.94 -10.13 13.39
CA ARG A 759 -33.74 -9.91 12.59
C ARG A 759 -32.58 -10.82 12.97
N LEU A 760 -32.66 -11.46 14.13
CA LEU A 760 -31.68 -12.42 14.60
C LEU A 760 -31.90 -13.75 13.87
N ASP A 761 -30.83 -14.42 13.50
CA ASP A 761 -30.91 -15.74 12.87
C ASP A 761 -31.38 -16.80 13.84
N GLU A 762 -30.87 -16.80 15.09
CA GLU A 762 -31.24 -17.75 16.11
C GLU A 762 -31.23 -17.12 17.51
N THR A 763 -32.24 -17.51 18.32
CA THR A 763 -32.26 -17.29 19.76
C THR A 763 -31.95 -18.61 20.48
N ILE A 764 -30.87 -18.65 21.22
CA ILE A 764 -30.30 -19.89 21.77
C ILE A 764 -30.38 -19.88 23.28
N LEU A 765 -31.00 -20.90 23.86
CA LEU A 765 -31.11 -21.12 25.29
C LEU A 765 -29.97 -22.00 25.81
N PHE A 766 -29.11 -21.43 26.65
CA PHE A 766 -28.03 -22.18 27.30
C PHE A 766 -28.58 -22.89 28.54
N ARG A 767 -28.34 -24.19 28.59
CA ARG A 767 -28.80 -25.03 29.69
C ARG A 767 -27.91 -24.87 30.93
N PRO A 768 -28.44 -24.96 32.13
CA PRO A 768 -27.64 -25.08 33.35
C PRO A 768 -26.73 -26.31 33.28
N LEU A 769 -25.53 -26.21 33.85
CA LEU A 769 -24.53 -27.31 33.79
C LEU A 769 -24.87 -28.46 34.74
N THR A 770 -24.82 -29.69 34.26
CA THR A 770 -24.93 -30.92 35.05
C THR A 770 -23.62 -31.32 35.72
N LYS A 771 -23.62 -32.22 36.67
CA LYS A 771 -22.37 -32.74 37.29
C LYS A 771 -21.43 -33.38 36.25
N GLU A 772 -21.99 -34.09 35.28
CA GLU A 772 -21.20 -34.71 34.19
C GLU A 772 -20.53 -33.65 33.32
N ASN A 773 -21.26 -32.58 32.97
CA ASN A 773 -20.67 -31.47 32.22
C ASN A 773 -19.55 -30.79 33.00
N LEU A 774 -19.67 -30.63 34.30
CA LEU A 774 -18.64 -30.06 35.19
C LEU A 774 -17.35 -30.87 35.19
N THR A 775 -17.46 -32.23 35.14
CA THR A 775 -16.29 -33.10 35.06
C THR A 775 -15.53 -32.86 33.75
N GLY A 776 -16.25 -32.81 32.64
CA GLY A 776 -15.64 -32.46 31.32
C GLY A 776 -14.98 -31.08 31.30
N ILE A 777 -15.60 -30.06 31.93
CA ILE A 777 -15.03 -28.72 32.06
C ILE A 777 -13.73 -28.71 32.85
N ILE A 778 -13.67 -29.49 33.98
CA ILE A 778 -12.45 -29.64 34.75
C ILE A 778 -11.36 -30.27 33.90
N ASP A 779 -11.67 -31.30 33.12
CA ASP A 779 -10.70 -31.97 32.28
C ASP A 779 -10.08 -31.00 31.24
N ILE A 780 -10.88 -30.12 30.63
CA ILE A 780 -10.40 -29.09 29.72
C ILE A 780 -9.51 -28.06 30.45
N MET A 781 -9.92 -27.61 31.65
CA MET A 781 -9.11 -26.68 32.46
C MET A 781 -7.78 -27.29 32.90
N VAL A 782 -7.78 -28.58 33.26
CA VAL A 782 -6.61 -29.32 33.67
C VAL A 782 -5.67 -29.56 32.50
N GLU A 783 -6.19 -29.76 31.28
CA GLU A 783 -5.35 -29.94 30.09
C GLU A 783 -4.51 -28.67 29.78
N SER A 784 -5.07 -27.48 29.97
CA SER A 784 -4.27 -26.25 29.86
C SER A 784 -3.16 -26.16 30.94
N LEU A 785 -3.40 -26.72 32.13
CA LEU A 785 -2.41 -26.77 33.18
C LEU A 785 -1.35 -27.86 32.89
N ARG A 786 -1.75 -29.01 32.33
CA ARG A 786 -0.84 -30.06 31.84
C ARG A 786 0.13 -29.52 30.77
N ALA A 787 -0.38 -28.75 29.82
CA ALA A 787 0.45 -28.13 28.77
C ALA A 787 1.54 -27.21 29.38
N ARG A 788 1.19 -26.37 30.35
CA ARG A 788 2.17 -25.50 31.05
C ARG A 788 3.18 -26.27 31.86
N LEU A 789 2.78 -27.42 32.48
CA LEU A 789 3.69 -28.27 33.24
C LEU A 789 4.58 -29.14 32.36
N ALA A 790 4.12 -29.50 31.17
CA ALA A 790 4.90 -30.23 30.18
C ALA A 790 6.14 -29.45 29.71
N GLU A 791 6.07 -28.11 29.61
CA GLU A 791 7.22 -27.24 29.35
C GLU A 791 8.34 -27.38 30.38
N ARG A 792 7.97 -27.83 31.62
CA ARG A 792 8.89 -28.12 32.71
C ARG A 792 9.19 -29.64 32.86
N SER A 793 8.80 -30.42 31.87
CA SER A 793 8.94 -31.89 31.89
C SER A 793 8.23 -32.58 33.08
N LEU A 794 7.11 -32.02 33.56
CA LEU A 794 6.29 -32.55 34.63
C LEU A 794 4.96 -33.07 34.07
N LYS A 795 4.47 -34.21 34.63
CA LYS A 795 3.15 -34.77 34.27
C LYS A 795 2.17 -34.53 35.40
N LEU A 796 0.90 -34.23 35.06
CA LEU A 796 -0.18 -34.01 36.04
C LEU A 796 -1.29 -35.05 35.86
N VAL A 797 -1.64 -35.70 36.94
CA VAL A 797 -2.79 -36.60 37.04
C VAL A 797 -3.70 -36.15 38.20
N ILE A 798 -4.99 -36.08 37.95
CA ILE A 798 -5.98 -35.75 38.97
C ILE A 798 -6.91 -36.95 39.10
N THR A 799 -7.11 -37.46 40.32
CA THR A 799 -7.99 -38.58 40.57
C THR A 799 -9.47 -38.21 40.46
N ASP A 800 -10.33 -39.15 40.18
CA ASP A 800 -11.78 -38.87 40.06
C ASP A 800 -12.40 -38.44 41.41
N GLU A 801 -11.86 -38.89 42.52
CA GLU A 801 -12.23 -38.41 43.85
C GLU A 801 -11.87 -36.95 44.06
N ALA A 802 -10.70 -36.53 43.59
CA ALA A 802 -10.26 -35.14 43.62
C ALA A 802 -11.13 -34.26 42.73
N LYS A 803 -11.50 -34.75 41.54
CA LYS A 803 -12.44 -34.02 40.65
C LYS A 803 -13.82 -33.84 41.30
N ALA A 804 -14.34 -34.88 41.95
CA ALA A 804 -15.62 -34.82 42.66
C ALA A 804 -15.60 -33.77 43.79
N LEU A 805 -14.52 -33.74 44.59
CA LEU A 805 -14.35 -32.72 45.64
C LEU A 805 -14.21 -31.30 45.08
N ILE A 806 -13.52 -31.16 43.95
CA ILE A 806 -13.36 -29.86 43.26
C ILE A 806 -14.73 -29.37 42.78
N ILE A 807 -15.60 -30.24 42.23
CA ILE A 807 -16.97 -29.90 41.83
C ILE A 807 -17.79 -29.50 43.03
N GLU A 808 -17.77 -30.29 44.13
CA GLU A 808 -18.55 -30.04 45.34
C GLU A 808 -18.24 -28.66 45.95
N ARG A 809 -16.95 -28.27 46.00
CA ARG A 809 -16.50 -27.01 46.61
C ARG A 809 -16.44 -25.82 45.67
N GLY A 810 -16.35 -26.06 44.37
CA GLY A 810 -16.11 -25.06 43.34
C GLY A 810 -17.35 -24.71 42.51
N TYR A 811 -18.44 -25.46 42.59
CA TYR A 811 -19.65 -25.21 41.78
C TYR A 811 -20.74 -24.49 42.62
N ASP A 812 -21.35 -23.48 41.98
CA ASP A 812 -22.51 -22.80 42.49
C ASP A 812 -23.54 -22.71 41.35
N PRO A 813 -24.79 -23.20 41.55
CA PRO A 813 -25.83 -23.19 40.53
C PRO A 813 -26.13 -21.79 39.97
N LEU A 814 -26.01 -20.72 40.76
CA LEU A 814 -26.25 -19.32 40.33
C LEU A 814 -25.11 -18.75 39.48
N TYR A 815 -23.87 -19.16 39.76
CA TYR A 815 -22.66 -18.60 39.09
C TYR A 815 -22.02 -19.57 38.11
N GLY A 816 -22.57 -20.78 37.95
CA GLY A 816 -22.09 -21.79 37.00
C GLY A 816 -20.67 -22.27 37.25
N ALA A 817 -19.88 -22.40 36.20
CA ALA A 817 -18.49 -22.84 36.27
C ALA A 817 -17.49 -21.71 36.65
N ARG A 818 -17.89 -20.44 36.82
CA ARG A 818 -16.97 -19.35 37.18
C ARG A 818 -16.24 -19.58 38.53
N PRO A 819 -16.93 -19.97 39.62
CA PRO A 819 -16.27 -20.26 40.89
C PRO A 819 -15.33 -21.44 40.80
N LEU A 820 -15.61 -22.41 39.94
CA LEU A 820 -14.78 -23.62 39.76
C LEU A 820 -13.37 -23.27 39.30
N ARG A 821 -13.25 -22.33 38.33
CA ARG A 821 -11.95 -21.85 37.87
C ARG A 821 -11.13 -21.18 38.97
N ARG A 822 -11.79 -20.38 39.82
CA ARG A 822 -11.13 -19.73 40.96
C ARG A 822 -10.68 -20.75 41.99
N TYR A 823 -11.49 -21.76 42.24
CA TYR A 823 -11.15 -22.85 43.17
C TYR A 823 -9.99 -23.69 42.67
N LEU A 824 -9.93 -24.03 41.37
CA LEU A 824 -8.77 -24.70 40.77
C LEU A 824 -7.49 -23.86 40.93
N GLN A 825 -7.52 -22.57 40.68
CA GLN A 825 -6.36 -21.69 40.84
C GLN A 825 -5.91 -21.59 42.29
N SER A 826 -6.83 -21.37 43.23
CA SER A 826 -6.52 -21.14 44.63
C SER A 826 -6.09 -22.44 45.36
N SER A 827 -6.65 -23.56 44.97
CA SER A 827 -6.43 -24.86 45.68
C SER A 827 -5.44 -25.73 44.91
N VAL A 828 -5.71 -26.08 43.64
CA VAL A 828 -4.90 -27.04 42.89
C VAL A 828 -3.61 -26.39 42.37
N GLU A 829 -3.65 -25.25 41.69
CA GLU A 829 -2.43 -24.59 41.18
C GLU A 829 -1.50 -24.18 42.34
N THR A 830 -2.06 -23.67 43.44
CA THR A 830 -1.28 -23.30 44.62
C THR A 830 -0.62 -24.53 45.27
N LEU A 831 -1.30 -25.65 45.31
CA LEU A 831 -0.77 -26.89 45.85
C LEU A 831 0.40 -27.42 45.00
N ILE A 832 0.20 -27.43 43.67
CA ILE A 832 1.24 -27.78 42.67
C ILE A 832 2.46 -26.83 42.80
N ALA A 833 2.20 -25.53 42.89
CA ALA A 833 3.27 -24.54 43.04
C ALA A 833 4.10 -24.75 44.32
N ARG A 834 3.42 -25.07 45.44
CA ARG A 834 4.13 -25.40 46.70
C ARG A 834 4.99 -26.65 46.59
N THR A 835 4.49 -27.67 45.89
CA THR A 835 5.24 -28.94 45.68
C THR A 835 6.46 -28.71 44.77
N ILE A 836 6.31 -27.95 43.71
CA ILE A 836 7.44 -27.57 42.82
C ILE A 836 8.50 -26.72 43.56
N LEU A 837 8.08 -25.76 44.41
CA LEU A 837 9.02 -24.91 45.17
C LEU A 837 9.73 -25.64 46.33
N ARG A 838 9.25 -26.77 46.79
CA ARG A 838 9.95 -27.60 47.78
C ARG A 838 11.20 -28.29 47.22
N GLY A 839 11.31 -28.38 45.89
CA GLY A 839 12.58 -28.76 45.25
C GLY A 839 12.88 -30.24 45.10
N ASP A 840 11.97 -31.15 45.49
CA ASP A 840 12.17 -32.60 45.49
C ASP A 840 11.76 -33.27 44.14
N LEU A 841 11.47 -32.51 43.09
CA LEU A 841 10.98 -33.04 41.80
C LEU A 841 12.09 -33.15 40.77
N SER A 842 12.31 -34.35 40.25
CA SER A 842 13.17 -34.59 39.08
C SER A 842 12.40 -34.37 37.76
N ALA A 843 13.13 -34.04 36.68
CA ALA A 843 12.52 -33.98 35.35
C ALA A 843 11.87 -35.34 34.99
N GLY A 844 10.60 -35.31 34.55
CA GLY A 844 9.81 -36.51 34.23
C GLY A 844 8.94 -37.00 35.39
N SER A 845 8.95 -36.34 36.57
CA SER A 845 8.08 -36.69 37.70
C SER A 845 6.60 -36.50 37.36
N THR A 846 5.74 -37.38 37.96
CA THR A 846 4.28 -37.26 37.83
C THR A 846 3.71 -36.73 39.15
N LEU A 847 3.04 -35.60 39.06
CA LEU A 847 2.29 -34.99 40.18
C LEU A 847 0.87 -35.55 40.17
N THR A 848 0.48 -36.20 41.26
CA THR A 848 -0.88 -36.75 41.44
C THR A 848 -1.63 -35.94 42.47
N ILE A 849 -2.75 -35.32 42.03
CA ILE A 849 -3.69 -34.68 42.97
C ILE A 849 -4.73 -35.69 43.38
N ASP A 850 -4.78 -35.91 44.68
CA ASP A 850 -5.63 -36.91 45.33
C ASP A 850 -6.37 -36.31 46.54
N VAL A 851 -7.27 -37.06 47.17
CA VAL A 851 -8.02 -36.65 48.35
C VAL A 851 -7.55 -37.47 49.56
N GLN A 852 -7.21 -36.82 50.67
CA GLN A 852 -6.93 -37.42 51.93
C GLN A 852 -7.62 -36.62 53.05
N ASP A 853 -8.41 -37.28 53.88
CA ASP A 853 -9.15 -36.68 54.99
C ASP A 853 -10.08 -35.50 54.56
N GLY A 854 -10.62 -35.56 53.31
CA GLY A 854 -11.47 -34.55 52.74
C GLY A 854 -10.77 -33.29 52.28
N GLU A 855 -9.43 -33.32 52.15
CA GLU A 855 -8.60 -32.22 51.63
C GLU A 855 -7.82 -32.70 50.40
N LEU A 856 -7.54 -31.75 49.47
CA LEU A 856 -6.71 -32.02 48.28
C LEU A 856 -5.23 -32.11 48.70
N ILE A 857 -4.58 -33.15 48.28
CA ILE A 857 -3.14 -33.37 48.48
C ILE A 857 -2.44 -33.56 47.12
N CYS A 858 -1.17 -33.20 47.06
CA CYS A 858 -0.32 -33.44 45.88
C CYS A 858 0.77 -34.47 46.28
N ARG A 859 0.82 -35.59 45.55
CA ARG A 859 1.82 -36.64 45.71
C ARG A 859 2.74 -36.73 44.49
#